data_413678c8e2c4c7104416bd1ec6a408fb
#
_entry.id   413678c8e2c4c7104416bd1ec6a408fb
#
_cell.length_a   1.000
_cell.length_b   1.000
_cell.length_c   1.000
_cell.angle_alpha   90.00
_cell.angle_beta   90.00
_cell.angle_gamma   90.00
#
_symmetry.space_group_name_H-M   'P 1'
#
loop_
_entity.id
_entity.type
_entity.pdbx_description
1 polymer ?
#
loop_
_entity_poly.entity_id
_entity_poly.type
_entity_poly.pdbx_seq_one_letter_code
_entity_poly.pdbx_strand_id
1 'polypeptide(L)'
;MKKIVCYIREKSNLLVAIPINMLLATVGLIPFLAAAQSSPAYTIQGAVRTTTDAPVVGATIVLEGTQFGTTSDVTGTFTLDLKQKPSQGSALSVSCIGYKTKRIPLTESNAAISVVLEEDNNLLDEVVVIGYGSVQKKDLTGSLSSIDGGAILNRQTQTVSMALQGAMPGVTVTRTNSAPGQSATIRIRGITSMTEGASDPYVLIDGVPGNLSDLNLTDVANITVLKDAASASIYGSQAAAGVILVTTKRGGNSGTSVTYNYTLGLDFPTSMPDYMNAVDYMKAVNELNYNDFPGGGWYQTYTKDVVDNYWNLNREDPDKYPNTDWLSLLLKDYAVRQSHNVSFRSGSAKRSTSLNFGYDDVDGLFTKNLSWKRYTLRLNNDFELFKWMKASADISLRKTDKVNPHTSPSAQMRYIPAIYAATLSDGRYAEGKEGSNKYAALMDGGTIDVHGYKMTGKFQLDLTPFKGFSVTGVFAPNFSYTKEKDFQKQVPYFRAGDSSTVSTKYITEATTTELKETRSDTFSHTTQFYANYQKTFGEDHNFSAMIGYENYKYEQEGLLASKSKFPHSLIPYLSAGGTSDVVAKSENVFELARRSYFGRVMYNYRNKYYIQGNIRRDGSSRFAPDSRWGTFLSASAGWVFTSENFMSGTKDWFDFGKLRVSYGELGNERINGYYPYQTTLTPAYSVGYIGNTVTSLPGYSQTAAVVRDLTWETTTTYDVGVDLTFLKNRLSLTADYYYKRTDDMLLTVPIAPIIGLSDPYDNVGTMNTRGWEITLGWRDRIGDL
;
A
#
# COMPACT_ATOMS: atom_id res chain seq x y z
N MET A 1 -1.23 -46.09 14.96
CA MET A 1 -0.63 -44.72 14.89
C MET A 1 0.25 -44.49 13.65
N LYS A 2 1.19 -45.37 13.25
CA LYS A 2 2.01 -45.17 12.04
C LYS A 2 1.21 -45.01 10.74
N LYS A 3 0.06 -45.69 10.55
CA LYS A 3 -0.79 -45.57 9.35
C LYS A 3 -1.60 -44.26 9.28
N ILE A 4 -1.93 -43.65 10.43
CA ILE A 4 -2.66 -42.37 10.48
C ILE A 4 -1.72 -41.18 10.19
N VAL A 5 -0.49 -41.25 10.65
CA VAL A 5 0.53 -40.21 10.38
C VAL A 5 0.94 -40.22 8.90
N CYS A 6 1.00 -41.37 8.22
CA CYS A 6 1.22 -41.43 6.78
C CYS A 6 0.06 -40.83 5.97
N TYR A 7 -1.19 -41.10 6.38
CA TYR A 7 -2.36 -40.58 5.69
C TYR A 7 -2.54 -39.06 5.78
N ILE A 8 -2.19 -38.49 6.94
CA ILE A 8 -2.20 -37.01 7.13
C ILE A 8 -1.04 -36.34 6.37
N ARG A 9 0.12 -37.00 6.27
CA ARG A 9 1.26 -36.49 5.54
C ARG A 9 1.04 -36.52 4.01
N GLU A 10 0.33 -37.54 3.50
CA GLU A 10 -0.05 -37.58 2.06
C GLU A 10 -1.12 -36.54 1.71
N LYS A 11 -2.10 -36.29 2.58
CA LYS A 11 -3.14 -35.28 2.30
C LYS A 11 -2.64 -33.83 2.49
N SER A 12 -1.73 -33.57 3.42
CA SER A 12 -1.13 -32.23 3.55
C SER A 12 -0.21 -31.89 2.37
N ASN A 13 0.45 -32.88 1.77
CA ASN A 13 1.22 -32.69 0.54
C ASN A 13 0.32 -32.51 -0.70
N LEU A 14 -0.92 -33.04 -0.69
CA LEU A 14 -1.87 -32.88 -1.78
C LEU A 14 -2.47 -31.47 -1.85
N LEU A 15 -2.70 -30.82 -0.70
CA LEU A 15 -3.22 -29.44 -0.63
C LEU A 15 -2.19 -28.36 -1.00
N VAL A 16 -0.89 -28.64 -0.83
CA VAL A 16 0.20 -27.75 -1.25
C VAL A 16 0.64 -28.07 -2.71
N ALA A 17 0.42 -29.28 -3.19
CA ALA A 17 0.82 -29.71 -4.54
C ALA A 17 -0.11 -29.23 -5.66
N ILE A 18 -1.40 -28.99 -5.38
CA ILE A 18 -2.35 -28.55 -6.40
C ILE A 18 -1.99 -27.18 -7.01
N PRO A 19 -1.63 -26.13 -6.25
CA PRO A 19 -1.21 -24.87 -6.85
C PRO A 19 0.17 -24.95 -7.53
N ILE A 20 1.08 -25.81 -7.06
CA ILE A 20 2.41 -25.98 -7.68
C ILE A 20 2.33 -26.75 -8.98
N ASN A 21 1.50 -27.79 -9.05
CA ASN A 21 1.29 -28.56 -10.29
C ASN A 21 0.49 -27.75 -11.33
N MET A 22 -0.41 -26.88 -10.93
CA MET A 22 -1.08 -25.95 -11.84
C MET A 22 -0.10 -24.87 -12.35
N LEU A 23 0.84 -24.40 -11.50
CA LEU A 23 1.90 -23.47 -11.89
C LEU A 23 2.91 -24.14 -12.84
N LEU A 24 3.28 -25.40 -12.59
CA LEU A 24 4.15 -26.19 -13.48
C LEU A 24 3.48 -26.53 -14.81
N ALA A 25 2.17 -26.74 -14.84
CA ALA A 25 1.42 -26.95 -16.10
C ALA A 25 1.35 -25.67 -16.95
N THR A 26 1.30 -24.47 -16.32
CA THR A 26 1.34 -23.19 -17.05
C THR A 26 2.76 -22.79 -17.48
N VAL A 27 3.80 -23.21 -16.74
CA VAL A 27 5.20 -22.99 -17.09
C VAL A 27 5.68 -24.05 -18.12
N GLY A 28 5.12 -25.25 -18.10
CA GLY A 28 5.44 -26.31 -19.07
C GLY A 28 4.95 -26.07 -20.51
N LEU A 29 4.15 -25.02 -20.74
CA LEU A 29 3.70 -24.58 -22.06
C LEU A 29 4.55 -23.44 -22.67
N ILE A 30 5.76 -23.18 -22.12
CA ILE A 30 6.75 -22.40 -22.83
C ILE A 30 7.56 -23.39 -23.71
N PRO A 31 7.29 -23.50 -25.03
CA PRO A 31 8.24 -24.18 -25.88
C PRO A 31 9.50 -23.34 -25.87
N PHE A 32 10.57 -23.86 -25.30
CA PHE A 32 11.94 -23.45 -25.59
C PHE A 32 12.17 -23.73 -27.08
N LEU A 33 11.67 -22.86 -27.94
CA LEU A 33 12.14 -22.78 -29.31
C LEU A 33 13.55 -22.18 -29.22
N ALA A 34 14.54 -23.05 -29.17
CA ALA A 34 15.86 -22.71 -29.62
C ALA A 34 15.71 -22.27 -31.08
N ALA A 35 15.58 -20.95 -31.28
CA ALA A 35 15.66 -20.38 -32.61
C ALA A 35 17.09 -20.65 -33.10
N ALA A 36 17.23 -21.52 -34.08
CA ALA A 36 18.43 -21.61 -34.85
C ALA A 36 18.73 -20.21 -35.36
N GLN A 37 19.85 -19.61 -34.95
CA GLN A 37 20.35 -18.34 -35.46
C GLN A 37 20.67 -18.54 -36.94
N SER A 38 19.74 -18.15 -37.80
CA SER A 38 20.06 -17.92 -39.22
C SER A 38 20.89 -16.62 -39.25
N SER A 39 22.06 -16.64 -39.88
CA SER A 39 22.87 -15.46 -40.10
C SER A 39 21.99 -14.35 -40.72
N PRO A 40 22.10 -13.10 -40.26
CA PRO A 40 21.29 -12.01 -40.80
C PRO A 40 21.66 -11.78 -42.28
N ALA A 41 20.63 -11.64 -43.14
CA ALA A 41 20.85 -11.38 -44.57
C ALA A 41 21.17 -9.90 -44.84
N TYR A 42 20.85 -9.00 -43.90
CA TYR A 42 21.13 -7.57 -43.99
C TYR A 42 21.18 -6.94 -42.60
N THR A 43 22.22 -6.17 -42.32
CA THR A 43 22.39 -5.51 -41.02
C THR A 43 22.48 -4.02 -41.18
N ILE A 44 21.66 -3.28 -40.37
CA ILE A 44 21.74 -1.83 -40.26
C ILE A 44 22.41 -1.48 -38.94
N GLN A 45 23.47 -0.64 -39.01
CA GLN A 45 24.17 -0.14 -37.83
C GLN A 45 23.99 1.36 -37.70
N GLY A 46 24.03 1.87 -36.48
CA GLY A 46 23.95 3.31 -36.25
C GLY A 46 24.18 3.69 -34.80
N ALA A 47 24.10 4.99 -34.56
CA ALA A 47 24.17 5.57 -33.23
C ALA A 47 23.02 6.52 -32.99
N VAL A 48 22.46 6.48 -31.79
CA VAL A 48 21.43 7.41 -31.30
C VAL A 48 22.08 8.34 -30.31
N ARG A 49 22.04 9.61 -30.59
CA ARG A 49 22.64 10.66 -29.78
C ARG A 49 21.65 11.77 -29.46
N THR A 50 21.94 12.54 -28.43
CA THR A 50 21.19 13.78 -28.13
C THR A 50 21.65 14.90 -29.05
N THR A 51 20.99 16.04 -29.01
CA THR A 51 21.41 17.28 -29.68
C THR A 51 22.77 17.79 -29.21
N THR A 52 23.27 17.35 -28.07
CA THR A 52 24.59 17.67 -27.51
C THR A 52 25.62 16.55 -27.70
N ASP A 53 25.34 15.60 -28.61
CA ASP A 53 26.18 14.46 -28.96
C ASP A 53 26.37 13.40 -27.84
N ALA A 54 25.62 13.47 -26.74
CA ALA A 54 25.64 12.44 -25.71
C ALA A 54 24.90 11.15 -26.17
N PRO A 55 25.35 9.94 -25.78
CA PRO A 55 24.71 8.70 -26.20
C PRO A 55 23.33 8.55 -25.57
N VAL A 56 22.30 8.19 -26.36
CA VAL A 56 20.96 7.83 -25.85
C VAL A 56 20.90 6.33 -25.67
N VAL A 57 20.89 5.88 -24.41
CA VAL A 57 20.85 4.47 -24.02
C VAL A 57 19.41 3.96 -24.03
N GLY A 58 19.16 2.77 -24.59
CA GLY A 58 17.85 2.14 -24.57
C GLY A 58 16.82 2.77 -25.53
N ALA A 59 17.27 3.59 -26.47
CA ALA A 59 16.39 4.05 -27.56
C ALA A 59 15.91 2.85 -28.38
N THR A 60 14.62 2.78 -28.66
CA THR A 60 14.00 1.74 -29.46
C THR A 60 14.03 2.11 -30.94
N ILE A 61 14.61 1.26 -31.76
CA ILE A 61 14.74 1.44 -33.23
C ILE A 61 13.89 0.35 -33.90
N VAL A 62 12.86 0.72 -34.66
CA VAL A 62 11.95 -0.20 -35.34
C VAL A 62 11.87 0.12 -36.81
N LEU A 63 11.94 -0.89 -37.67
CA LEU A 63 11.66 -0.74 -39.09
C LEU A 63 10.14 -0.65 -39.30
N GLU A 64 9.66 0.54 -39.74
CA GLU A 64 8.24 0.81 -39.89
C GLU A 64 7.52 -0.24 -40.74
N GLY A 65 6.32 -0.64 -40.28
CA GLY A 65 5.51 -1.64 -40.97
C GLY A 65 5.98 -3.10 -40.78
N THR A 66 7.03 -3.32 -39.97
CA THR A 66 7.57 -4.66 -39.70
C THR A 66 7.68 -4.94 -38.19
N GLN A 67 8.05 -6.17 -37.84
CA GLN A 67 8.33 -6.57 -36.45
C GLN A 67 9.83 -6.51 -36.11
N PHE A 68 10.68 -6.02 -37.01
CA PHE A 68 12.13 -5.95 -36.79
C PHE A 68 12.48 -4.68 -36.03
N GLY A 69 13.08 -4.84 -34.88
CA GLY A 69 13.53 -3.74 -34.00
C GLY A 69 14.71 -4.15 -33.15
N THR A 70 15.41 -3.15 -32.63
CA THR A 70 16.54 -3.28 -31.72
C THR A 70 16.54 -2.11 -30.73
N THR A 71 17.44 -2.13 -29.75
CA THR A 71 17.65 -0.99 -28.83
C THR A 71 19.10 -0.55 -28.87
N SER A 72 19.33 0.76 -28.61
CA SER A 72 20.69 1.27 -28.46
C SER A 72 21.34 0.81 -27.15
N ASP A 73 22.61 0.51 -27.21
CA ASP A 73 23.45 0.08 -26.08
C ASP A 73 23.92 1.26 -25.20
N VAL A 74 24.81 0.97 -24.24
CA VAL A 74 25.35 1.97 -23.28
C VAL A 74 26.20 3.06 -23.97
N THR A 75 26.66 2.84 -25.20
CA THR A 75 27.39 3.82 -26.01
C THR A 75 26.49 4.56 -26.98
N GLY A 76 25.17 4.27 -26.92
CA GLY A 76 24.18 4.80 -27.85
C GLY A 76 24.18 4.13 -29.22
N THR A 77 25.01 3.09 -29.45
CA THR A 77 25.08 2.38 -30.74
C THR A 77 23.99 1.31 -30.83
N PHE A 78 23.56 1.01 -32.06
CA PHE A 78 22.59 -0.07 -32.31
C PHE A 78 22.97 -0.88 -33.53
N THR A 79 22.57 -2.13 -33.52
CA THR A 79 22.64 -3.06 -34.65
C THR A 79 21.28 -3.68 -34.86
N LEU A 80 20.69 -3.51 -36.03
CA LEU A 80 19.41 -4.09 -36.43
C LEU A 80 19.62 -5.13 -37.53
N ASP A 81 19.39 -6.39 -37.18
CA ASP A 81 19.53 -7.53 -38.09
C ASP A 81 18.21 -7.87 -38.77
N LEU A 82 18.22 -7.92 -40.09
CA LEU A 82 17.07 -8.14 -40.94
C LEU A 82 17.24 -9.45 -41.75
N LYS A 83 16.12 -10.14 -42.00
CA LYS A 83 16.12 -11.37 -42.83
C LYS A 83 16.28 -11.08 -44.33
N GLN A 84 16.00 -9.84 -44.76
CA GLN A 84 16.14 -9.37 -46.15
C GLN A 84 16.37 -7.88 -46.19
N LYS A 85 16.91 -7.36 -47.30
CA LYS A 85 17.12 -5.92 -47.52
C LYS A 85 15.76 -5.19 -47.48
N PRO A 86 15.63 -4.07 -46.72
CA PRO A 86 14.41 -3.27 -46.72
C PRO A 86 14.01 -2.78 -48.11
N SER A 87 12.71 -2.69 -48.35
CA SER A 87 12.21 -2.16 -49.63
C SER A 87 12.50 -0.63 -49.75
N GLN A 88 12.59 -0.16 -50.99
CA GLN A 88 12.79 1.28 -51.24
C GLN A 88 11.61 2.08 -50.64
N GLY A 89 11.93 3.12 -49.85
CA GLY A 89 10.92 3.91 -49.12
C GLY A 89 10.65 3.45 -47.67
N SER A 90 11.28 2.37 -47.20
CA SER A 90 11.24 1.99 -45.80
C SER A 90 11.88 3.05 -44.90
N ALA A 91 11.39 3.19 -43.66
CA ALA A 91 11.94 4.12 -42.67
C ALA A 91 12.13 3.43 -41.30
N LEU A 92 13.12 3.89 -40.57
CA LEU A 92 13.26 3.55 -39.15
C LEU A 92 12.50 4.55 -38.29
N SER A 93 11.72 4.07 -37.35
CA SER A 93 11.16 4.86 -36.25
C SER A 93 12.07 4.68 -35.04
N VAL A 94 12.64 5.79 -34.56
CA VAL A 94 13.53 5.81 -33.38
C VAL A 94 12.85 6.58 -32.27
N SER A 95 12.62 5.92 -31.14
CA SER A 95 11.93 6.49 -29.98
C SER A 95 12.67 6.17 -28.69
N CYS A 96 12.66 7.11 -27.75
CA CYS A 96 13.16 6.92 -26.41
C CYS A 96 12.29 7.72 -25.43
N ILE A 97 12.14 7.25 -24.19
CA ILE A 97 11.39 7.99 -23.16
C ILE A 97 12.12 9.32 -22.90
N GLY A 98 11.37 10.41 -22.93
CA GLY A 98 11.91 11.77 -22.80
C GLY A 98 12.44 12.39 -24.07
N TYR A 99 12.27 11.75 -25.22
CA TYR A 99 12.69 12.24 -26.53
C TYR A 99 11.55 12.16 -27.55
N LYS A 100 11.53 13.12 -28.48
CA LYS A 100 10.62 13.10 -29.64
C LYS A 100 10.95 11.92 -30.55
N THR A 101 9.95 11.14 -30.91
CA THR A 101 10.11 10.06 -31.89
C THR A 101 10.57 10.62 -33.21
N LYS A 102 11.67 10.09 -33.76
CA LYS A 102 12.23 10.53 -35.06
C LYS A 102 12.10 9.44 -36.09
N ARG A 103 11.63 9.84 -37.26
CA ARG A 103 11.51 8.97 -38.44
C ARG A 103 12.68 9.21 -39.39
N ILE A 104 13.43 8.14 -39.72
CA ILE A 104 14.61 8.17 -40.59
C ILE A 104 14.34 7.35 -41.84
N PRO A 105 14.18 7.96 -43.00
CA PRO A 105 14.03 7.21 -44.26
C PRO A 105 15.32 6.48 -44.59
N LEU A 106 15.20 5.21 -44.98
CA LEU A 106 16.35 4.41 -45.42
C LEU A 106 16.65 4.68 -46.89
N THR A 107 17.91 5.04 -47.15
CA THR A 107 18.44 5.26 -48.52
C THR A 107 19.48 4.19 -48.84
N GLU A 108 19.81 3.95 -50.08
CA GLU A 108 20.71 2.87 -50.51
C GLU A 108 22.13 2.96 -49.95
N SER A 109 22.55 4.13 -49.42
CA SER A 109 23.92 4.35 -48.91
C SER A 109 24.04 4.36 -47.37
N ASN A 110 23.03 3.97 -46.61
CA ASN A 110 23.03 4.04 -45.16
C ASN A 110 23.78 2.85 -44.51
N ALA A 111 25.11 2.80 -44.65
CA ALA A 111 25.95 1.83 -43.98
C ALA A 111 26.10 2.12 -42.46
N ALA A 112 25.98 3.39 -42.05
CA ALA A 112 25.94 3.82 -40.66
C ALA A 112 24.98 4.97 -40.48
N ILE A 113 23.96 4.84 -39.62
CA ILE A 113 22.91 5.83 -39.40
C ILE A 113 23.17 6.60 -38.11
N SER A 114 23.35 7.92 -38.21
CA SER A 114 23.37 8.78 -37.03
C SER A 114 22.00 9.41 -36.80
N VAL A 115 21.43 9.15 -35.65
CA VAL A 115 20.11 9.66 -35.24
C VAL A 115 20.32 10.62 -34.07
N VAL A 116 19.98 11.88 -34.29
CA VAL A 116 19.94 12.86 -33.20
C VAL A 116 18.50 12.96 -32.76
N LEU A 117 18.20 12.59 -31.51
CA LEU A 117 16.90 12.77 -30.88
C LEU A 117 16.82 14.11 -30.16
N GLU A 118 15.73 14.82 -30.38
CA GLU A 118 15.36 16.01 -29.63
C GLU A 118 14.61 15.59 -28.38
N GLU A 119 14.95 16.21 -27.25
CA GLU A 119 14.20 15.96 -26.01
C GLU A 119 12.74 16.38 -26.16
N ASP A 120 11.84 15.56 -25.67
CA ASP A 120 10.44 15.89 -25.54
C ASP A 120 10.19 16.53 -24.17
N ASN A 121 10.31 17.84 -24.12
CA ASN A 121 10.07 18.64 -22.90
C ASN A 121 8.58 18.83 -22.57
N ASN A 122 7.71 18.13 -23.27
CA ASN A 122 6.26 18.33 -23.17
C ASN A 122 5.68 17.46 -22.03
N LEU A 123 5.75 17.94 -20.80
CA LEU A 123 5.07 17.36 -19.62
C LEU A 123 3.55 17.19 -19.82
N LEU A 124 2.98 17.90 -20.81
CA LEU A 124 1.56 17.90 -21.12
C LEU A 124 1.13 16.73 -22.03
N ASP A 125 2.04 16.09 -22.72
CA ASP A 125 1.77 14.91 -23.56
C ASP A 125 1.89 13.59 -22.78
N GLU A 126 2.20 13.65 -21.48
CA GLU A 126 2.18 12.51 -20.58
C GLU A 126 0.80 11.83 -20.62
N VAL A 127 0.78 10.53 -20.91
CA VAL A 127 -0.45 9.73 -20.90
C VAL A 127 -0.64 9.17 -19.49
N VAL A 128 -1.77 9.52 -18.88
CA VAL A 128 -2.15 9.02 -17.56
C VAL A 128 -3.36 8.10 -17.68
N VAL A 129 -3.35 7.02 -16.90
CA VAL A 129 -4.48 6.10 -16.80
C VAL A 129 -5.49 6.71 -15.83
N ILE A 130 -6.71 7.00 -16.31
CA ILE A 130 -7.79 7.53 -15.47
C ILE A 130 -9.09 6.83 -15.81
N GLY A 131 -9.76 6.36 -14.77
CA GLY A 131 -10.96 5.58 -14.94
C GLY A 131 -10.61 4.28 -15.69
N TYR A 132 -11.45 3.90 -16.54
CA TYR A 132 -11.31 2.69 -17.37
C TYR A 132 -10.69 3.01 -18.75
N GLY A 133 -9.73 3.96 -18.80
CA GLY A 133 -9.08 4.40 -20.05
C GLY A 133 -7.80 5.20 -19.81
N SER A 134 -7.11 5.54 -20.90
CA SER A 134 -5.90 6.37 -20.88
C SER A 134 -6.19 7.71 -21.58
N VAL A 135 -5.78 8.82 -20.98
CA VAL A 135 -6.01 10.18 -21.47
C VAL A 135 -4.71 10.98 -21.38
N GLN A 136 -4.45 11.89 -22.30
CA GLN A 136 -3.31 12.80 -22.17
C GLN A 136 -3.55 13.79 -21.04
N LYS A 137 -2.53 14.09 -20.25
CA LYS A 137 -2.61 14.99 -19.09
C LYS A 137 -3.18 16.36 -19.43
N LYS A 138 -2.84 16.89 -20.61
CA LYS A 138 -3.38 18.15 -21.12
C LYS A 138 -4.89 18.14 -21.33
N ASP A 139 -5.49 16.97 -21.60
CA ASP A 139 -6.93 16.83 -21.86
C ASP A 139 -7.76 16.70 -20.59
N LEU A 140 -7.12 16.54 -19.44
CA LEU A 140 -7.79 16.37 -18.17
C LEU A 140 -8.30 17.69 -17.60
N THR A 141 -9.49 17.65 -17.03
CA THR A 141 -10.15 18.79 -16.38
C THR A 141 -10.17 18.68 -14.84
N GLY A 142 -9.72 17.55 -14.30
CA GLY A 142 -9.61 17.31 -12.86
C GLY A 142 -8.19 17.51 -12.33
N SER A 143 -8.07 17.69 -10.99
CA SER A 143 -6.79 17.82 -10.28
C SER A 143 -6.16 16.47 -10.02
N LEU A 144 -4.93 16.28 -10.51
CA LEU A 144 -4.16 15.06 -10.28
C LEU A 144 -2.66 15.34 -10.07
N SER A 145 -1.98 14.36 -9.49
CA SER A 145 -0.52 14.32 -9.45
C SER A 145 -0.02 12.95 -9.86
N SER A 146 1.09 12.88 -10.59
CA SER A 146 1.72 11.61 -10.98
C SER A 146 3.19 11.58 -10.59
N ILE A 147 3.71 10.38 -10.35
CA ILE A 147 5.12 10.12 -10.09
C ILE A 147 5.56 8.86 -10.82
N ASP A 148 6.69 8.96 -11.51
CA ASP A 148 7.30 7.84 -12.23
C ASP A 148 7.90 6.79 -11.28
N GLY A 149 7.84 5.52 -11.70
CA GLY A 149 8.36 4.40 -10.91
C GLY A 149 9.87 4.45 -10.65
N GLY A 150 10.64 5.09 -11.54
CA GLY A 150 12.07 5.32 -11.32
C GLY A 150 12.33 6.26 -10.15
N ALA A 151 11.57 7.36 -10.05
CA ALA A 151 11.65 8.28 -8.93
C ALA A 151 11.25 7.63 -7.59
N ILE A 152 10.28 6.70 -7.63
CA ILE A 152 9.87 5.89 -6.46
C ILE A 152 11.00 4.95 -6.05
N LEU A 153 11.59 4.23 -7.00
CA LEU A 153 12.66 3.27 -6.75
C LEU A 153 13.91 3.94 -6.14
N ASN A 154 14.27 5.13 -6.62
CA ASN A 154 15.42 5.90 -6.14
C ASN A 154 15.31 6.33 -4.67
N ARG A 155 14.12 6.30 -4.07
CA ARG A 155 13.91 6.64 -2.66
C ARG A 155 14.32 5.54 -1.69
N GLN A 156 14.54 4.33 -2.17
CA GLN A 156 15.09 3.19 -1.42
C GLN A 156 14.33 2.87 -0.11
N THR A 157 13.01 3.04 -0.10
CA THR A 157 12.15 2.79 1.08
C THR A 157 11.74 1.32 1.17
N GLN A 158 11.20 0.90 2.34
CA GLN A 158 10.73 -0.48 2.54
C GLN A 158 9.42 -0.78 1.80
N THR A 159 8.56 0.22 1.66
CA THR A 159 7.21 0.07 1.08
C THR A 159 6.91 1.19 0.10
N VAL A 160 6.02 0.91 -0.86
CA VAL A 160 5.55 1.91 -1.83
C VAL A 160 4.85 3.08 -1.12
N SER A 161 4.11 2.83 -0.03
CA SER A 161 3.46 3.91 0.73
C SER A 161 4.45 4.90 1.32
N MET A 162 5.59 4.42 1.84
CA MET A 162 6.67 5.30 2.35
C MET A 162 7.34 6.10 1.24
N ALA A 163 7.48 5.52 0.04
CA ALA A 163 8.07 6.20 -1.10
C ALA A 163 7.24 7.40 -1.59
N LEU A 164 5.98 7.51 -1.20
CA LEU A 164 5.11 8.65 -1.54
C LEU A 164 5.28 9.85 -0.60
N GLN A 165 6.00 9.71 0.52
CA GLN A 165 6.18 10.79 1.47
C GLN A 165 6.91 12.00 0.86
N GLY A 166 6.27 13.17 0.86
CA GLY A 166 6.82 14.38 0.26
C GLY A 166 7.04 14.31 -1.25
N ALA A 167 6.40 13.35 -1.95
CA ALA A 167 6.58 13.14 -3.38
C ALA A 167 5.62 13.95 -4.24
N MET A 168 4.44 14.26 -3.71
CA MET A 168 3.35 14.90 -4.47
C MET A 168 2.61 15.93 -3.62
N PRO A 169 2.21 17.08 -4.18
CA PRO A 169 1.40 18.07 -3.48
C PRO A 169 0.02 17.51 -3.14
N GLY A 170 -0.51 17.89 -1.96
CA GLY A 170 -1.81 17.43 -1.48
C GLY A 170 -1.83 16.00 -0.94
N VAL A 171 -0.69 15.29 -0.92
CA VAL A 171 -0.54 13.93 -0.38
C VAL A 171 0.30 13.97 0.88
N THR A 172 -0.31 13.72 2.01
CA THR A 172 0.38 13.61 3.31
C THR A 172 0.59 12.15 3.65
N VAL A 173 1.82 11.79 3.98
CA VAL A 173 2.19 10.42 4.35
C VAL A 173 2.83 10.47 5.74
N THR A 174 2.22 9.77 6.69
CA THR A 174 2.68 9.72 8.08
C THR A 174 3.00 8.29 8.50
N ARG A 175 4.05 8.13 9.28
CA ARG A 175 4.43 6.85 9.88
C ARG A 175 4.10 6.91 11.38
N THR A 176 3.26 6.03 11.85
CA THR A 176 2.91 5.92 13.26
C THR A 176 3.96 5.14 14.06
N ASN A 177 4.65 4.22 13.39
CA ASN A 177 5.78 3.48 13.95
C ASN A 177 6.75 3.06 12.85
N SER A 178 7.94 2.57 13.24
CA SER A 178 9.01 2.13 12.32
C SER A 178 9.21 0.62 12.34
N ALA A 179 8.21 -0.16 12.78
CA ALA A 179 8.32 -1.62 12.77
C ALA A 179 8.53 -2.16 11.33
N PRO A 180 9.31 -3.23 11.16
CA PRO A 180 9.55 -3.85 9.87
C PRO A 180 8.26 -4.22 9.15
N GLY A 181 8.18 -3.89 7.84
CA GLY A 181 7.02 -4.18 6.99
C GLY A 181 5.76 -3.35 7.27
N GLN A 182 5.85 -2.33 8.13
CA GLN A 182 4.71 -1.44 8.41
C GLN A 182 4.48 -0.46 7.25
N SER A 183 3.21 -0.32 6.85
CA SER A 183 2.80 0.66 5.86
C SER A 183 2.62 2.04 6.50
N ALA A 184 2.85 3.09 5.72
CA ALA A 184 2.52 4.45 6.13
C ALA A 184 1.03 4.75 5.91
N THR A 185 0.47 5.63 6.73
CA THR A 185 -0.87 6.18 6.56
C THR A 185 -0.81 7.30 5.52
N ILE A 186 -1.69 7.24 4.52
CA ILE A 186 -1.76 8.23 3.44
C ILE A 186 -3.07 9.01 3.57
N ARG A 187 -2.99 10.33 3.42
CA ARG A 187 -4.15 11.23 3.35
C ARG A 187 -4.03 12.12 2.12
N ILE A 188 -5.12 12.29 1.38
CA ILE A 188 -5.21 13.16 0.22
C ILE A 188 -6.08 14.34 0.58
N ARG A 189 -5.50 15.57 0.55
CA ARG A 189 -6.18 16.81 0.92
C ARG A 189 -6.80 16.77 2.34
N GLY A 190 -6.06 16.14 3.28
CA GLY A 190 -6.42 16.08 4.69
C GLY A 190 -7.43 14.97 5.04
N ILE A 191 -8.12 15.18 6.16
CA ILE A 191 -9.15 14.28 6.68
C ILE A 191 -10.46 14.57 5.96
N THR A 192 -11.15 13.54 5.52
CA THR A 192 -12.44 13.64 4.80
C THR A 192 -13.62 13.31 5.71
N SER A 193 -13.45 12.38 6.64
CA SER A 193 -14.48 11.96 7.58
C SER A 193 -13.83 11.60 8.92
N MET A 194 -14.60 11.71 10.00
CA MET A 194 -14.21 11.27 11.35
C MET A 194 -14.45 9.76 11.55
N THR A 195 -15.15 9.11 10.63
CA THR A 195 -15.33 7.65 10.65
C THR A 195 -14.02 6.93 10.40
N GLU A 196 -13.72 5.91 11.20
CA GLU A 196 -12.46 5.15 11.11
C GLU A 196 -12.29 4.54 9.71
N GLY A 197 -11.11 4.74 9.11
CA GLY A 197 -10.78 4.26 7.77
C GLY A 197 -11.46 5.00 6.62
N ALA A 198 -12.44 5.86 6.87
CA ALA A 198 -13.17 6.60 5.82
C ALA A 198 -12.31 7.69 5.14
N SER A 199 -11.23 8.10 5.79
CA SER A 199 -10.25 9.05 5.23
C SER A 199 -9.06 8.36 4.51
N ASP A 200 -9.06 7.03 4.36
CA ASP A 200 -8.03 6.32 3.60
C ASP A 200 -8.33 6.36 2.10
N PRO A 201 -7.36 6.69 1.24
CA PRO A 201 -7.58 6.74 -0.20
C PRO A 201 -7.87 5.34 -0.77
N TYR A 202 -8.64 5.30 -1.84
CA TYR A 202 -8.92 4.08 -2.56
C TYR A 202 -7.75 3.71 -3.47
N VAL A 203 -7.15 2.56 -3.25
CA VAL A 203 -6.00 2.09 -4.02
C VAL A 203 -6.44 1.13 -5.10
N LEU A 204 -6.05 1.41 -6.34
CA LEU A 204 -6.26 0.53 -7.49
C LEU A 204 -4.90 0.17 -8.11
N ILE A 205 -4.69 -1.12 -8.33
CA ILE A 205 -3.51 -1.66 -9.00
C ILE A 205 -3.97 -2.22 -10.34
N ASP A 206 -3.47 -1.66 -11.44
CA ASP A 206 -3.89 -2.00 -12.81
C ASP A 206 -5.41 -2.00 -13.01
N GLY A 207 -6.11 -1.05 -12.33
CA GLY A 207 -7.56 -0.83 -12.44
C GLY A 207 -8.45 -1.69 -11.54
N VAL A 208 -7.88 -2.52 -10.66
CA VAL A 208 -8.64 -3.33 -9.69
C VAL A 208 -8.23 -3.01 -8.25
N PRO A 209 -9.15 -3.18 -7.26
CA PRO A 209 -8.86 -2.89 -5.86
C PRO A 209 -7.64 -3.67 -5.35
N GLY A 210 -6.73 -2.96 -4.68
CA GLY A 210 -5.50 -3.54 -4.15
C GLY A 210 -4.95 -2.78 -2.94
N ASN A 211 -3.77 -3.18 -2.48
CA ASN A 211 -3.07 -2.52 -1.38
C ASN A 211 -1.62 -2.23 -1.80
N LEU A 212 -1.10 -1.05 -1.47
CA LEU A 212 0.29 -0.68 -1.78
C LEU A 212 1.32 -1.63 -1.16
N SER A 213 0.99 -2.30 -0.07
CA SER A 213 1.83 -3.34 0.54
C SER A 213 1.98 -4.62 -0.29
N ASP A 214 1.11 -4.82 -1.30
CA ASP A 214 1.17 -5.97 -2.21
C ASP A 214 2.24 -5.79 -3.30
N LEU A 215 2.77 -4.57 -3.44
CA LEU A 215 3.70 -4.21 -4.49
C LEU A 215 5.14 -4.17 -3.99
N ASN A 216 6.05 -4.61 -4.86
CA ASN A 216 7.45 -4.25 -4.75
C ASN A 216 7.68 -2.91 -5.47
N LEU A 217 8.65 -2.09 -5.01
CA LEU A 217 8.98 -0.82 -5.66
C LEU A 217 9.40 -1.01 -7.11
N THR A 218 10.06 -2.13 -7.43
CA THR A 218 10.51 -2.47 -8.79
C THR A 218 9.36 -2.78 -9.76
N ASP A 219 8.18 -3.16 -9.24
CA ASP A 219 7.00 -3.48 -10.07
C ASP A 219 6.30 -2.23 -10.60
N VAL A 220 6.50 -1.08 -9.94
CA VAL A 220 5.77 0.15 -10.23
C VAL A 220 6.29 0.81 -11.50
N ALA A 221 5.41 1.10 -12.45
CA ALA A 221 5.69 1.93 -13.61
C ALA A 221 5.34 3.41 -13.36
N ASN A 222 4.15 3.66 -12.77
CA ASN A 222 3.68 5.00 -12.45
C ASN A 222 2.66 4.95 -11.30
N ILE A 223 2.60 6.00 -10.49
CA ILE A 223 1.52 6.22 -9.53
C ILE A 223 0.87 7.56 -9.84
N THR A 224 -0.45 7.53 -10.03
CA THR A 224 -1.28 8.73 -10.23
C THR A 224 -2.24 8.86 -9.05
N VAL A 225 -2.32 10.05 -8.47
CA VAL A 225 -3.25 10.39 -7.39
C VAL A 225 -4.31 11.33 -7.92
N LEU A 226 -5.57 10.91 -7.83
CA LEU A 226 -6.76 11.70 -8.15
C LEU A 226 -7.23 12.40 -6.89
N LYS A 227 -7.28 13.74 -6.92
CA LYS A 227 -7.47 14.55 -5.72
C LYS A 227 -8.84 15.22 -5.66
N ASP A 228 -9.55 15.32 -6.79
CA ASP A 228 -10.86 15.94 -6.89
C ASP A 228 -11.97 14.95 -7.24
N ALA A 229 -13.22 15.35 -7.02
CA ALA A 229 -14.36 14.49 -7.27
C ALA A 229 -14.62 14.22 -8.75
N ALA A 230 -14.29 15.15 -9.66
CA ALA A 230 -14.53 14.94 -11.09
C ALA A 230 -13.65 13.85 -11.69
N SER A 231 -12.39 13.76 -11.24
CA SER A 231 -11.48 12.69 -11.66
C SER A 231 -11.75 11.36 -10.93
N ALA A 232 -12.18 11.42 -9.66
CA ALA A 232 -12.35 10.26 -8.79
C ALA A 232 -13.75 9.61 -8.86
N SER A 233 -14.80 10.33 -9.32
CA SER A 233 -16.20 9.90 -9.26
C SER A 233 -16.50 8.59 -9.98
N ILE A 234 -15.77 8.30 -11.06
CA ILE A 234 -15.92 7.04 -11.80
C ILE A 234 -15.63 5.80 -10.95
N TYR A 235 -14.85 5.95 -9.86
CA TYR A 235 -14.48 4.88 -8.92
C TYR A 235 -15.44 4.76 -7.73
N GLY A 236 -16.42 5.67 -7.61
CA GLY A 236 -17.56 5.56 -6.72
C GLY A 236 -17.29 5.78 -5.25
N SER A 237 -18.10 5.10 -4.45
CA SER A 237 -18.22 5.25 -3.01
C SER A 237 -16.96 4.97 -2.18
N GLN A 238 -15.93 4.43 -2.76
CA GLN A 238 -14.64 4.22 -2.08
C GLN A 238 -13.67 5.39 -2.31
N ALA A 239 -14.02 6.33 -3.20
CA ALA A 239 -13.14 7.39 -3.69
C ALA A 239 -13.28 8.73 -2.95
N ALA A 240 -14.13 8.84 -1.92
CA ALA A 240 -14.38 10.09 -1.18
C ALA A 240 -13.11 10.71 -0.57
N ALA A 241 -12.16 9.88 -0.15
CA ALA A 241 -10.85 10.30 0.35
C ALA A 241 -9.77 10.42 -0.74
N GLY A 242 -10.15 10.38 -2.04
CA GLY A 242 -9.26 10.37 -3.19
C GLY A 242 -8.87 8.96 -3.63
N VAL A 243 -8.19 8.87 -4.77
CA VAL A 243 -7.82 7.59 -5.41
C VAL A 243 -6.33 7.57 -5.72
N ILE A 244 -5.69 6.44 -5.44
CA ILE A 244 -4.31 6.15 -5.83
C ILE A 244 -4.35 5.06 -6.92
N LEU A 245 -3.96 5.42 -8.13
CA LEU A 245 -3.85 4.51 -9.26
C LEU A 245 -2.40 4.09 -9.43
N VAL A 246 -2.13 2.81 -9.33
CA VAL A 246 -0.81 2.25 -9.58
C VAL A 246 -0.85 1.47 -10.88
N THR A 247 0.01 1.84 -11.81
CA THR A 247 0.27 1.07 -13.04
C THR A 247 1.54 0.26 -12.84
N THR A 248 1.48 -1.04 -13.10
CA THR A 248 2.64 -1.91 -13.00
C THR A 248 3.37 -2.03 -14.35
N LYS A 249 4.66 -2.36 -14.27
CA LYS A 249 5.52 -2.51 -15.44
C LYS A 249 5.10 -3.70 -16.30
N ARG A 250 5.10 -3.50 -17.63
CA ARG A 250 4.77 -4.49 -18.66
C ARG A 250 6.02 -4.87 -19.46
N GLY A 251 5.93 -5.91 -20.29
CA GLY A 251 7.06 -6.42 -21.08
C GLY A 251 7.54 -5.54 -22.22
N GLY A 252 6.80 -4.47 -22.56
CA GLY A 252 7.11 -3.62 -23.71
C GLY A 252 6.69 -4.23 -25.06
N ASN A 253 7.09 -3.58 -26.16
CA ASN A 253 6.68 -3.96 -27.52
C ASN A 253 7.76 -4.73 -28.30
N SER A 254 8.99 -4.76 -27.81
CA SER A 254 10.10 -5.43 -28.50
C SER A 254 11.25 -5.78 -27.53
N GLY A 255 11.96 -6.87 -27.86
CA GLY A 255 13.15 -7.29 -27.13
C GLY A 255 12.88 -8.07 -25.85
N THR A 256 13.98 -8.52 -25.24
CA THR A 256 13.98 -9.25 -23.96
C THR A 256 15.05 -8.63 -23.07
N SER A 257 14.69 -8.40 -21.79
CA SER A 257 15.61 -7.87 -20.79
C SER A 257 15.49 -8.63 -19.48
N VAL A 258 16.63 -8.79 -18.80
CA VAL A 258 16.72 -9.29 -17.43
C VAL A 258 17.40 -8.23 -16.60
N THR A 259 16.78 -7.87 -15.49
CA THR A 259 17.32 -6.87 -14.56
C THR A 259 17.38 -7.47 -13.17
N TYR A 260 18.50 -7.34 -12.50
CA TYR A 260 18.67 -7.66 -11.10
C TYR A 260 19.00 -6.41 -10.30
N ASN A 261 18.21 -6.14 -9.26
CA ASN A 261 18.44 -5.06 -8.33
C ASN A 261 18.68 -5.62 -6.93
N TYR A 262 19.77 -5.20 -6.32
CA TYR A 262 20.10 -5.48 -4.94
C TYR A 262 20.16 -4.17 -4.15
N THR A 263 19.54 -4.16 -2.98
CA THR A 263 19.61 -3.02 -2.06
C THR A 263 20.01 -3.53 -0.68
N LEU A 264 21.06 -2.94 -0.11
CA LEU A 264 21.45 -3.09 1.28
C LEU A 264 21.21 -1.76 1.99
N GLY A 265 20.51 -1.77 3.11
CA GLY A 265 20.27 -0.60 3.94
C GLY A 265 20.64 -0.88 5.38
N LEU A 266 21.12 0.16 6.06
CA LEU A 266 21.31 0.17 7.51
C LEU A 266 20.40 1.25 8.08
N ASP A 267 19.45 0.83 8.92
CA ASP A 267 18.44 1.70 9.51
C ASP A 267 18.89 2.05 10.94
N PHE A 268 19.11 3.33 11.21
CA PHE A 268 19.54 3.86 12.51
C PHE A 268 18.41 4.62 13.20
N PRO A 269 18.35 4.66 14.54
CA PRO A 269 17.51 5.61 15.25
C PRO A 269 17.90 7.04 14.87
N THR A 270 16.95 7.89 14.48
CA THR A 270 17.22 9.28 14.10
C THR A 270 17.44 10.21 15.31
N SER A 271 16.89 9.82 16.45
CA SER A 271 17.05 10.54 17.74
C SER A 271 16.82 9.54 18.86
N MET A 272 17.70 9.59 19.83
CA MET A 272 17.59 8.84 21.08
C MET A 272 17.51 9.84 22.21
N PRO A 273 16.54 9.72 23.14
CA PRO A 273 16.49 10.58 24.31
C PRO A 273 17.58 10.19 25.30
N ASP A 274 18.16 11.19 25.96
CA ASP A 274 19.04 10.96 27.09
C ASP A 274 18.19 10.73 28.34
N TYR A 275 18.41 9.62 29.02
CA TYR A 275 17.73 9.30 30.26
C TYR A 275 18.63 9.56 31.46
N MET A 276 17.99 9.92 32.59
CA MET A 276 18.67 10.11 33.84
C MET A 276 19.35 8.82 34.27
N ASN A 277 20.62 8.91 34.71
CA ASN A 277 21.26 7.85 35.45
C ASN A 277 20.60 7.67 36.85
N ALA A 278 20.99 6.65 37.57
CA ALA A 278 20.39 6.30 38.84
C ALA A 278 20.46 7.47 39.87
N VAL A 279 21.58 8.19 39.93
CA VAL A 279 21.78 9.31 40.89
C VAL A 279 20.90 10.49 40.55
N ASP A 280 20.84 10.87 39.27
CA ASP A 280 20.02 12.00 38.83
C ASP A 280 18.54 11.72 38.98
N TYR A 281 18.11 10.42 38.68
CA TYR A 281 16.76 10.00 38.97
C TYR A 281 16.39 10.12 40.46
N MET A 282 17.26 9.65 41.37
CA MET A 282 17.02 9.74 42.83
C MET A 282 16.92 11.19 43.31
N LYS A 283 17.76 12.10 42.78
CA LYS A 283 17.68 13.54 43.08
C LYS A 283 16.34 14.11 42.59
N ALA A 284 15.95 13.81 41.36
CA ALA A 284 14.68 14.26 40.77
C ALA A 284 13.46 13.79 41.57
N VAL A 285 13.46 12.53 42.04
CA VAL A 285 12.38 11.98 42.86
C VAL A 285 12.35 12.67 44.24
N ASN A 286 13.49 12.90 44.86
CA ASN A 286 13.56 13.64 46.14
C ASN A 286 13.05 15.09 45.98
N GLU A 287 13.41 15.75 44.89
CA GLU A 287 12.94 17.12 44.58
C GLU A 287 11.42 17.14 44.33
N LEU A 288 10.89 16.17 43.56
CA LEU A 288 9.45 16.01 43.35
C LEU A 288 8.70 15.90 44.67
N ASN A 289 9.15 14.98 45.54
CA ASN A 289 8.51 14.75 46.84
C ASN A 289 8.65 15.95 47.79
N TYR A 290 9.79 16.66 47.74
CA TYR A 290 9.96 17.90 48.48
C TYR A 290 8.99 19.00 48.01
N ASN A 291 8.79 19.13 46.70
CA ASN A 291 7.86 20.13 46.14
C ASN A 291 6.42 19.83 46.52
N ASP A 292 6.03 18.53 46.54
CA ASP A 292 4.70 18.09 46.94
C ASP A 292 4.49 18.21 48.46
N PHE A 293 5.52 17.90 49.25
CA PHE A 293 5.46 17.88 50.70
C PHE A 293 6.74 18.42 51.39
N PRO A 294 6.97 19.73 51.37
CA PRO A 294 8.21 20.34 51.89
C PRO A 294 8.53 20.00 53.36
N GLY A 295 7.50 19.75 54.18
CA GLY A 295 7.64 19.41 55.60
C GLY A 295 8.39 18.10 55.87
N GLY A 296 8.52 17.23 54.88
CA GLY A 296 9.29 15.99 54.98
C GLY A 296 10.79 16.12 54.75
N GLY A 297 11.25 17.32 54.36
CA GLY A 297 12.66 17.58 54.05
C GLY A 297 13.04 17.13 52.61
N TRP A 298 14.29 17.36 52.23
CA TRP A 298 14.74 17.09 50.84
C TRP A 298 14.94 15.62 50.50
N TYR A 299 15.36 14.81 51.47
CA TYR A 299 15.74 13.41 51.26
C TYR A 299 14.68 12.40 51.74
N GLN A 300 13.42 12.56 51.27
CA GLN A 300 12.28 11.77 51.77
C GLN A 300 12.28 10.34 51.26
N THR A 301 12.68 10.13 49.99
CA THR A 301 12.65 8.81 49.36
C THR A 301 14.02 8.15 49.34
N TYR A 302 15.03 8.91 48.91
CA TYR A 302 16.40 8.43 48.85
C TYR A 302 17.25 9.25 49.84
N THR A 303 17.88 8.57 50.79
CA THR A 303 18.72 9.21 51.81
C THR A 303 19.95 9.88 51.18
N LYS A 304 20.45 10.93 51.86
CA LYS A 304 21.62 11.66 51.38
C LYS A 304 22.83 10.73 51.20
N ASP A 305 23.06 9.84 52.12
CA ASP A 305 24.20 8.92 52.10
C ASP A 305 24.14 7.98 50.90
N VAL A 306 22.95 7.50 50.51
CA VAL A 306 22.76 6.63 49.33
C VAL A 306 23.01 7.45 48.05
N VAL A 307 22.46 8.66 47.94
CA VAL A 307 22.61 9.50 46.75
C VAL A 307 24.08 9.92 46.54
N ASP A 308 24.76 10.35 47.62
CA ASP A 308 26.13 10.86 47.52
C ASP A 308 27.16 9.73 47.28
N ASN A 309 26.89 8.51 47.83
CA ASN A 309 27.81 7.40 47.73
C ASN A 309 27.40 6.31 46.68
N TYR A 310 26.40 6.62 45.87
CA TYR A 310 25.77 5.61 44.97
C TYR A 310 26.76 4.89 44.07
N TRP A 311 27.72 5.57 43.51
CA TRP A 311 28.71 4.97 42.61
C TRP A 311 29.69 4.01 43.28
N ASN A 312 29.95 4.20 44.60
CA ASN A 312 30.70 3.22 45.40
C ASN A 312 29.83 2.00 45.69
N LEU A 313 28.59 2.22 46.13
CA LEU A 313 27.62 1.17 46.40
C LEU A 313 27.33 0.32 45.13
N ASN A 314 27.23 0.95 43.97
CA ASN A 314 27.07 0.24 42.71
C ASN A 314 28.29 -0.66 42.39
N ARG A 315 29.51 -0.22 42.67
CA ARG A 315 30.71 -1.04 42.47
C ARG A 315 30.80 -2.24 43.44
N GLU A 316 30.32 -2.05 44.65
CA GLU A 316 30.34 -3.08 45.70
C GLU A 316 29.21 -4.12 45.49
N ASP A 317 28.01 -3.64 45.15
CA ASP A 317 26.82 -4.48 44.95
C ASP A 317 25.98 -3.92 43.79
N PRO A 318 26.31 -4.26 42.52
CA PRO A 318 25.59 -3.78 41.35
C PRO A 318 24.17 -4.34 41.27
N ASP A 319 23.87 -5.47 41.93
CA ASP A 319 22.54 -6.06 41.93
C ASP A 319 21.56 -5.25 42.79
N LYS A 320 22.04 -4.70 43.87
CA LYS A 320 21.25 -3.87 44.80
C LYS A 320 21.21 -2.40 44.40
N TYR A 321 22.27 -1.90 43.79
CA TYR A 321 22.43 -0.51 43.40
C TYR A 321 22.72 -0.37 41.87
N PRO A 322 21.81 -0.81 41.00
CA PRO A 322 22.05 -0.86 39.56
C PRO A 322 22.02 0.54 38.91
N ASN A 323 22.72 0.66 37.79
CA ASN A 323 22.60 1.80 36.89
C ASN A 323 22.41 1.26 35.47
N THR A 324 21.20 0.91 35.12
CA THR A 324 20.87 0.20 33.88
C THR A 324 20.56 1.19 32.76
N ASP A 325 21.28 1.09 31.64
CA ASP A 325 20.90 1.75 30.40
C ASP A 325 19.89 0.85 29.63
N TRP A 326 18.61 1.11 29.88
CA TRP A 326 17.54 0.33 29.29
C TRP A 326 17.45 0.47 27.78
N LEU A 327 17.81 1.63 27.20
CA LEU A 327 17.74 1.81 25.75
C LEU A 327 18.78 0.95 25.04
N SER A 328 20.03 0.98 25.48
CA SER A 328 21.11 0.19 24.93
C SER A 328 20.90 -1.32 25.07
N LEU A 329 20.17 -1.76 26.12
CA LEU A 329 19.81 -3.17 26.29
C LEU A 329 18.68 -3.63 25.35
N LEU A 330 17.69 -2.76 25.10
CA LEU A 330 16.49 -3.09 24.36
C LEU A 330 16.63 -2.83 22.86
N LEU A 331 17.50 -1.93 22.45
CA LEU A 331 17.68 -1.50 21.08
C LEU A 331 19.07 -1.81 20.56
N LYS A 332 19.14 -2.16 19.28
CA LYS A 332 20.37 -2.25 18.49
C LYS A 332 20.79 -0.84 18.02
N ASP A 333 22.05 -0.62 17.81
CA ASP A 333 22.56 0.63 17.20
C ASP A 333 22.04 0.81 15.78
N TYR A 334 21.88 -0.30 15.05
CA TYR A 334 21.31 -0.32 13.70
C TYR A 334 20.59 -1.64 13.41
N ALA A 335 19.70 -1.61 12.43
CA ALA A 335 19.07 -2.77 11.86
C ALA A 335 19.42 -2.94 10.38
N VAL A 336 19.56 -4.17 9.94
CA VAL A 336 19.95 -4.51 8.55
C VAL A 336 18.69 -4.73 7.72
N ARG A 337 18.71 -4.16 6.52
CA ARG A 337 17.67 -4.34 5.52
C ARG A 337 18.31 -4.73 4.20
N GLN A 338 17.78 -5.78 3.57
CA GLN A 338 18.22 -6.20 2.24
C GLN A 338 17.02 -6.55 1.35
N SER A 339 17.18 -6.26 0.07
CA SER A 339 16.16 -6.55 -0.94
C SER A 339 16.83 -7.07 -2.22
N HIS A 340 16.28 -8.16 -2.76
CA HIS A 340 16.72 -8.79 -4.00
C HIS A 340 15.55 -8.83 -4.97
N ASN A 341 15.71 -8.27 -6.16
CA ASN A 341 14.65 -8.20 -7.16
C ASN A 341 15.17 -8.64 -8.53
N VAL A 342 14.54 -9.64 -9.13
CA VAL A 342 14.82 -10.13 -10.47
C VAL A 342 13.61 -9.85 -11.36
N SER A 343 13.81 -9.10 -12.43
CA SER A 343 12.78 -8.81 -13.43
C SER A 343 13.17 -9.40 -14.78
N PHE A 344 12.29 -10.18 -15.34
CA PHE A 344 12.36 -10.65 -16.72
C PHE A 344 11.27 -9.97 -17.52
N ARG A 345 11.60 -9.32 -18.62
CA ARG A 345 10.64 -8.70 -19.54
C ARG A 345 10.91 -9.14 -20.95
N SER A 346 9.85 -9.49 -21.67
CA SER A 346 9.94 -9.87 -23.07
C SER A 346 8.71 -9.35 -23.79
N GLY A 347 8.91 -8.79 -24.97
CA GLY A 347 7.83 -8.22 -25.76
C GLY A 347 7.97 -8.45 -27.24
N SER A 348 6.81 -8.54 -27.92
CA SER A 348 6.65 -8.51 -29.36
C SER A 348 5.36 -7.76 -29.70
N ALA A 349 5.09 -7.53 -30.97
CA ALA A 349 3.85 -6.86 -31.39
C ALA A 349 2.55 -7.57 -30.93
N LYS A 350 2.60 -8.89 -30.66
CA LYS A 350 1.43 -9.70 -30.28
C LYS A 350 1.43 -10.16 -28.84
N ARG A 351 2.55 -10.05 -28.13
CA ARG A 351 2.69 -10.55 -26.76
C ARG A 351 3.62 -9.65 -25.97
N SER A 352 3.21 -9.33 -24.76
CA SER A 352 4.02 -8.63 -23.75
C SER A 352 4.00 -9.45 -22.47
N THR A 353 5.17 -9.77 -21.92
CA THR A 353 5.31 -10.57 -20.69
C THR A 353 6.28 -9.86 -19.74
N SER A 354 5.87 -9.69 -18.50
CA SER A 354 6.74 -9.25 -17.41
C SER A 354 6.62 -10.22 -16.25
N LEU A 355 7.75 -10.76 -15.79
CA LEU A 355 7.85 -11.62 -14.61
C LEU A 355 8.81 -10.99 -13.63
N ASN A 356 8.36 -10.71 -12.42
CA ASN A 356 9.16 -10.14 -11.35
C ASN A 356 9.15 -11.06 -10.14
N PHE A 357 10.32 -11.33 -9.59
CA PHE A 357 10.51 -12.00 -8.31
C PHE A 357 11.19 -11.03 -7.35
N GLY A 358 10.66 -10.89 -6.13
CA GLY A 358 11.22 -10.07 -5.07
C GLY A 358 11.36 -10.82 -3.77
N TYR A 359 12.47 -10.59 -3.08
CA TYR A 359 12.72 -11.02 -1.71
C TYR A 359 13.19 -9.83 -0.89
N ASP A 360 12.50 -9.54 0.21
CA ASP A 360 12.86 -8.53 1.18
C ASP A 360 13.07 -9.18 2.55
N ASP A 361 14.16 -8.80 3.23
CA ASP A 361 14.48 -9.21 4.59
C ASP A 361 14.81 -7.97 5.40
N VAL A 362 14.04 -7.70 6.44
CA VAL A 362 14.13 -6.48 7.23
C VAL A 362 14.15 -6.84 8.71
N ASP A 363 15.27 -6.56 9.36
CA ASP A 363 15.37 -6.62 10.81
C ASP A 363 14.76 -5.38 11.45
N GLY A 364 14.33 -5.52 12.70
CA GLY A 364 13.95 -4.40 13.55
C GLY A 364 15.03 -3.98 14.51
N LEU A 365 14.84 -2.80 15.11
CA LEU A 365 15.77 -2.21 16.05
C LEU A 365 15.76 -2.87 17.45
N PHE A 366 14.74 -3.67 17.79
CA PHE A 366 14.81 -4.43 19.03
C PHE A 366 15.93 -5.47 18.98
N THR A 367 16.60 -5.69 20.11
CA THR A 367 17.72 -6.64 20.20
C THR A 367 17.31 -8.06 19.84
N LYS A 368 16.03 -8.43 19.98
CA LYS A 368 15.50 -9.75 19.67
C LYS A 368 14.04 -9.69 19.16
N ASN A 369 13.62 -10.71 18.45
CA ASN A 369 12.21 -11.01 18.10
C ASN A 369 11.50 -9.93 17.29
N LEU A 370 12.19 -9.18 16.41
CA LEU A 370 11.55 -8.23 15.52
C LEU A 370 12.13 -8.35 14.12
N SER A 371 11.38 -8.98 13.21
CA SER A 371 11.81 -9.16 11.82
C SER A 371 10.62 -9.29 10.87
N TRP A 372 10.86 -9.02 9.60
CA TRP A 372 9.88 -9.18 8.55
C TRP A 372 10.55 -9.62 7.25
N LYS A 373 9.97 -10.67 6.64
CA LYS A 373 10.40 -11.20 5.35
C LYS A 373 9.24 -11.21 4.39
N ARG A 374 9.48 -10.83 3.13
CA ARG A 374 8.48 -10.86 2.08
C ARG A 374 9.04 -11.51 0.82
N TYR A 375 8.25 -12.41 0.26
CA TYR A 375 8.47 -13.02 -1.04
C TYR A 375 7.35 -12.58 -1.96
N THR A 376 7.67 -12.08 -3.14
CA THR A 376 6.69 -11.65 -4.15
C THR A 376 7.00 -12.29 -5.49
N LEU A 377 5.96 -12.70 -6.20
CA LEU A 377 6.04 -13.13 -7.59
C LEU A 377 4.90 -12.42 -8.33
N ARG A 378 5.24 -11.65 -9.37
CA ARG A 378 4.26 -10.98 -10.23
C ARG A 378 4.50 -11.36 -11.67
N LEU A 379 3.42 -11.80 -12.34
CA LEU A 379 3.38 -12.12 -13.75
C LEU A 379 2.31 -11.27 -14.42
N ASN A 380 2.72 -10.44 -15.38
CA ASN A 380 1.81 -9.68 -16.22
C ASN A 380 1.99 -10.12 -17.68
N ASN A 381 0.90 -10.54 -18.32
CA ASN A 381 0.89 -10.95 -19.71
C ASN A 381 -0.22 -10.25 -20.48
N ASP A 382 0.13 -9.73 -21.66
CA ASP A 382 -0.82 -9.21 -22.64
C ASP A 382 -0.67 -9.99 -23.94
N PHE A 383 -1.81 -10.35 -24.55
CA PHE A 383 -1.90 -11.11 -25.79
C PHE A 383 -2.83 -10.42 -26.78
N GLU A 384 -2.37 -10.19 -28.00
CA GLU A 384 -3.24 -9.87 -29.12
C GLU A 384 -3.66 -11.16 -29.79
N LEU A 385 -4.86 -11.67 -29.44
CA LEU A 385 -5.41 -12.91 -29.98
C LEU A 385 -5.85 -12.71 -31.42
N PHE A 386 -6.55 -11.60 -31.68
CA PHE A 386 -6.96 -11.13 -32.99
C PHE A 386 -6.82 -9.61 -33.03
N LYS A 387 -6.81 -8.99 -34.22
CA LYS A 387 -6.75 -7.53 -34.37
C LYS A 387 -7.86 -6.77 -33.62
N TRP A 388 -8.98 -7.45 -33.39
CA TRP A 388 -10.15 -6.92 -32.68
C TRP A 388 -10.31 -7.47 -31.26
N MET A 389 -9.39 -8.33 -30.80
CA MET A 389 -9.49 -8.99 -29.47
C MET A 389 -8.13 -9.08 -28.81
N LYS A 390 -8.03 -8.48 -27.62
CA LYS A 390 -6.86 -8.57 -26.73
C LYS A 390 -7.26 -9.22 -25.41
N ALA A 391 -6.37 -10.01 -24.85
CA ALA A 391 -6.53 -10.62 -23.53
C ALA A 391 -5.34 -10.26 -22.65
N SER A 392 -5.59 -9.99 -21.37
CA SER A 392 -4.55 -9.76 -20.36
C SER A 392 -4.77 -10.69 -19.17
N ALA A 393 -3.68 -11.20 -18.62
CA ALA A 393 -3.68 -12.04 -17.43
C ALA A 393 -2.56 -11.59 -16.49
N ASP A 394 -2.93 -11.03 -15.35
CA ASP A 394 -2.02 -10.58 -14.31
C ASP A 394 -2.21 -11.46 -13.08
N ILE A 395 -1.13 -12.00 -12.54
CA ILE A 395 -1.14 -12.86 -11.35
C ILE A 395 -0.05 -12.34 -10.39
N SER A 396 -0.41 -12.15 -9.14
CA SER A 396 0.54 -11.79 -8.08
C SER A 396 0.39 -12.75 -6.90
N LEU A 397 1.52 -13.28 -6.45
CA LEU A 397 1.64 -14.10 -5.26
C LEU A 397 2.53 -13.37 -4.24
N ARG A 398 2.11 -13.36 -2.99
CA ARG A 398 2.88 -12.79 -1.89
C ARG A 398 2.86 -13.74 -0.69
N LYS A 399 4.04 -13.98 -0.11
CA LYS A 399 4.19 -14.58 1.20
C LYS A 399 4.89 -13.59 2.10
N THR A 400 4.41 -13.45 3.34
CA THR A 400 5.05 -12.64 4.38
C THR A 400 5.25 -13.48 5.63
N ASP A 401 6.42 -13.38 6.24
CA ASP A 401 6.72 -13.96 7.54
C ASP A 401 7.13 -12.80 8.46
N LYS A 402 6.41 -12.62 9.58
CA LYS A 402 6.66 -11.56 10.54
C LYS A 402 6.79 -12.16 11.93
N VAL A 403 7.82 -11.74 12.65
CA VAL A 403 8.03 -12.08 14.06
C VAL A 403 8.00 -10.79 14.85
N ASN A 404 7.15 -10.74 15.88
CA ASN A 404 7.12 -9.68 16.87
C ASN A 404 7.35 -10.27 18.26
N PRO A 405 7.93 -9.53 19.19
CA PRO A 405 7.90 -9.95 20.59
C PRO A 405 6.43 -9.94 21.07
N HIS A 406 6.06 -10.92 21.91
CA HIS A 406 4.71 -10.95 22.48
C HIS A 406 4.43 -9.64 23.26
N THR A 407 5.37 -9.21 24.10
CA THR A 407 5.31 -7.92 24.79
C THR A 407 6.29 -6.95 24.15
N SER A 408 5.75 -5.93 23.48
CA SER A 408 6.58 -4.87 22.91
C SER A 408 7.10 -3.93 23.99
N PRO A 409 8.41 -3.71 24.10
CA PRO A 409 8.96 -2.78 25.09
C PRO A 409 8.80 -1.30 24.70
N SER A 410 8.36 -0.99 23.47
CA SER A 410 8.43 0.36 22.86
C SER A 410 7.75 1.48 23.67
N ALA A 411 6.58 1.20 24.24
CA ALA A 411 5.85 2.22 25.02
C ALA A 411 6.43 2.42 26.43
N GLN A 412 6.95 1.33 27.03
CA GLN A 412 7.29 1.27 28.44
C GLN A 412 8.78 1.50 28.71
N MET A 413 9.66 1.28 27.72
CA MET A 413 11.11 1.52 27.90
C MET A 413 11.44 2.95 28.31
N ARG A 414 10.56 3.92 28.03
CA ARG A 414 10.70 5.32 28.45
C ARG A 414 10.38 5.60 29.91
N TYR A 415 9.78 4.64 30.63
CA TYR A 415 9.31 4.83 32.00
C TYR A 415 10.09 3.99 33.04
N ILE A 416 11.11 3.24 32.60
CA ILE A 416 11.88 2.39 33.50
C ILE A 416 13.13 3.15 33.96
N PRO A 417 13.23 3.54 35.23
CA PRO A 417 14.41 4.23 35.76
C PRO A 417 15.65 3.33 35.81
N ALA A 418 16.81 3.96 35.71
CA ALA A 418 18.11 3.26 35.77
C ALA A 418 18.39 2.50 37.08
N ILE A 419 17.67 2.82 38.15
CA ILE A 419 17.77 2.15 39.46
C ILE A 419 17.21 0.72 39.53
N TYR A 420 16.64 0.22 38.41
CA TYR A 420 16.18 -1.14 38.30
C TYR A 420 17.14 -1.94 37.44
N ALA A 421 17.57 -3.11 37.92
CA ALA A 421 18.42 -4.04 37.16
C ALA A 421 17.62 -4.76 36.08
N ALA A 422 18.21 -5.01 34.91
CA ALA A 422 17.65 -5.92 33.92
C ALA A 422 17.99 -7.38 34.25
N THR A 423 19.23 -7.63 34.66
CA THR A 423 19.73 -8.95 35.05
C THR A 423 20.54 -8.77 36.32
N LEU A 424 20.57 -9.82 37.16
CA LEU A 424 21.49 -9.94 38.30
C LEU A 424 22.86 -10.39 37.80
N SER A 425 23.89 -10.24 38.66
CA SER A 425 25.26 -10.63 38.36
C SER A 425 25.44 -12.11 38.02
N ASP A 426 24.52 -12.97 38.47
CA ASP A 426 24.46 -14.41 38.18
C ASP A 426 23.73 -14.75 36.87
N GLY A 427 23.27 -13.74 36.11
CA GLY A 427 22.59 -13.88 34.82
C GLY A 427 21.08 -14.10 34.91
N ARG A 428 20.48 -14.19 36.10
CA ARG A 428 19.02 -14.27 36.27
C ARG A 428 18.37 -12.91 35.99
N TYR A 429 17.12 -12.92 35.51
CA TYR A 429 16.36 -11.67 35.32
C TYR A 429 15.97 -11.04 36.64
N ALA A 430 16.29 -9.77 36.80
CA ALA A 430 15.96 -9.02 38.01
C ALA A 430 14.47 -8.63 38.05
N GLU A 431 13.90 -8.49 39.25
CA GLU A 431 12.59 -7.83 39.42
C GLU A 431 12.72 -6.34 39.09
N GLY A 432 12.03 -5.91 38.04
CA GLY A 432 12.03 -4.53 37.62
C GLY A 432 10.97 -3.67 38.28
N LYS A 433 10.69 -2.49 37.70
CA LYS A 433 9.68 -1.57 38.21
C LYS A 433 8.30 -2.25 38.24
N GLU A 434 7.62 -2.18 39.39
CA GLU A 434 6.27 -2.74 39.61
C GLU A 434 6.15 -4.25 39.27
N GLY A 435 7.24 -5.01 39.48
CA GLY A 435 7.27 -6.44 39.18
C GLY A 435 7.31 -6.75 37.68
N SER A 436 7.79 -5.83 36.83
CA SER A 436 7.90 -5.99 35.39
C SER A 436 9.35 -5.81 34.94
N ASN A 437 9.83 -6.67 34.06
CA ASN A 437 11.15 -6.58 33.44
C ASN A 437 11.03 -6.67 31.91
N LYS A 438 11.14 -5.53 31.23
CA LYS A 438 10.94 -5.46 29.77
C LYS A 438 12.06 -6.09 28.97
N TYR A 439 13.27 -6.16 29.51
CA TYR A 439 14.36 -6.92 28.90
C TYR A 439 14.07 -8.42 28.92
N ALA A 440 13.67 -8.95 30.07
CA ALA A 440 13.27 -10.35 30.19
C ALA A 440 12.08 -10.71 29.29
N ALA A 441 11.07 -9.81 29.24
CA ALA A 441 9.92 -9.96 28.37
C ALA A 441 10.30 -10.00 26.88
N LEU A 442 11.23 -9.13 26.45
CA LEU A 442 11.74 -9.12 25.08
C LEU A 442 12.55 -10.40 24.76
N MET A 443 13.38 -10.82 25.70
CA MET A 443 14.29 -11.95 25.49
C MET A 443 13.57 -13.31 25.54
N ASP A 444 12.68 -13.52 26.51
CA ASP A 444 12.08 -14.84 26.77
C ASP A 444 10.56 -14.83 26.97
N GLY A 445 9.89 -13.68 26.89
CA GLY A 445 8.43 -13.54 27.10
C GLY A 445 7.56 -14.11 25.97
N GLY A 446 8.18 -14.62 24.90
CA GLY A 446 7.48 -15.23 23.78
C GLY A 446 7.40 -14.37 22.54
N THR A 447 6.72 -14.89 21.50
CA THR A 447 6.63 -14.26 20.18
C THR A 447 5.21 -14.32 19.59
N ILE A 448 4.93 -13.37 18.73
CA ILE A 448 3.79 -13.38 17.81
C ILE A 448 4.35 -13.64 16.41
N ASP A 449 4.15 -14.86 15.91
CA ASP A 449 4.59 -15.28 14.59
C ASP A 449 3.40 -15.20 13.61
N VAL A 450 3.52 -14.36 12.57
CA VAL A 450 2.48 -14.14 11.57
C VAL A 450 2.96 -14.57 10.20
N HIS A 451 2.26 -15.51 9.59
CA HIS A 451 2.48 -15.95 8.22
C HIS A 451 1.29 -15.56 7.36
N GLY A 452 1.53 -14.67 6.40
CA GLY A 452 0.51 -14.21 5.46
C GLY A 452 0.77 -14.75 4.06
N TYR A 453 -0.29 -15.21 3.39
CA TYR A 453 -0.26 -15.66 2.00
C TYR A 453 -1.35 -14.90 1.25
N LYS A 454 -1.01 -14.34 0.09
CA LYS A 454 -1.96 -13.62 -0.74
C LYS A 454 -1.76 -13.97 -2.20
N MET A 455 -2.86 -14.20 -2.89
CA MET A 455 -2.92 -14.41 -4.34
C MET A 455 -3.92 -13.43 -4.92
N THR A 456 -3.50 -12.64 -5.90
CA THR A 456 -4.38 -11.76 -6.68
C THR A 456 -4.28 -12.12 -8.15
N GLY A 457 -5.43 -12.20 -8.81
CA GLY A 457 -5.55 -12.41 -10.25
C GLY A 457 -6.29 -11.24 -10.89
N LYS A 458 -5.98 -10.93 -12.15
CA LYS A 458 -6.80 -10.10 -13.01
C LYS A 458 -6.80 -10.70 -14.40
N PHE A 459 -7.97 -10.99 -14.91
CA PHE A 459 -8.19 -11.50 -16.25
C PHE A 459 -9.06 -10.47 -16.99
N GLN A 460 -8.54 -9.94 -18.08
CA GLN A 460 -9.20 -8.92 -18.87
C GLN A 460 -9.31 -9.35 -20.32
N LEU A 461 -10.46 -9.05 -20.91
CA LEU A 461 -10.74 -9.25 -22.32
C LEU A 461 -11.22 -7.94 -22.94
N ASP A 462 -10.51 -7.43 -23.93
CA ASP A 462 -10.82 -6.22 -24.66
C ASP A 462 -11.25 -6.59 -26.09
N LEU A 463 -12.45 -6.20 -26.47
CA LEU A 463 -13.04 -6.38 -27.79
C LEU A 463 -13.16 -5.03 -28.48
N THR A 464 -12.63 -4.89 -29.69
CA THR A 464 -12.73 -3.69 -30.53
C THR A 464 -13.39 -4.04 -31.86
N PRO A 465 -14.73 -4.24 -31.89
CA PRO A 465 -15.45 -4.73 -33.07
C PRO A 465 -15.33 -3.80 -34.29
N PHE A 466 -15.27 -2.48 -34.04
CA PHE A 466 -15.06 -1.45 -35.05
C PHE A 466 -14.32 -0.25 -34.47
N LYS A 467 -13.76 0.58 -35.36
CA LYS A 467 -12.95 1.75 -34.96
C LYS A 467 -13.74 2.68 -34.07
N GLY A 468 -13.16 3.00 -32.91
CA GLY A 468 -13.73 3.92 -31.92
C GLY A 468 -14.66 3.26 -30.90
N PHE A 469 -15.03 1.97 -31.03
CA PHE A 469 -15.85 1.28 -30.05
C PHE A 469 -15.09 0.10 -29.43
N SER A 470 -15.13 -0.01 -28.11
CA SER A 470 -14.57 -1.13 -27.37
C SER A 470 -15.48 -1.60 -26.25
N VAL A 471 -15.42 -2.88 -25.97
CA VAL A 471 -16.08 -3.52 -24.81
C VAL A 471 -15.01 -4.28 -24.03
N THR A 472 -14.95 -4.03 -22.73
CA THR A 472 -13.99 -4.68 -21.85
C THR A 472 -14.72 -5.46 -20.75
N GLY A 473 -14.30 -6.70 -20.53
CA GLY A 473 -14.68 -7.52 -19.39
C GLY A 473 -13.48 -7.79 -18.50
N VAL A 474 -13.65 -7.63 -17.18
CA VAL A 474 -12.60 -7.88 -16.17
C VAL A 474 -13.15 -8.81 -15.10
N PHE A 475 -12.37 -9.81 -14.72
CA PHE A 475 -12.59 -10.64 -13.54
C PHE A 475 -11.31 -10.66 -12.71
N ALA A 476 -11.41 -10.18 -11.46
CA ALA A 476 -10.26 -10.05 -10.57
C ALA A 476 -10.51 -10.73 -9.21
N PRO A 477 -10.16 -12.01 -9.07
CA PRO A 477 -10.19 -12.72 -7.78
C PRO A 477 -9.01 -12.34 -6.90
N ASN A 478 -9.25 -12.30 -5.59
CA ASN A 478 -8.24 -12.07 -4.58
C ASN A 478 -8.49 -13.00 -3.40
N PHE A 479 -7.49 -13.76 -3.03
CA PHE A 479 -7.51 -14.67 -1.90
C PHE A 479 -6.37 -14.33 -0.94
N SER A 480 -6.65 -14.29 0.36
CA SER A 480 -5.60 -14.22 1.37
C SER A 480 -5.86 -15.19 2.53
N TYR A 481 -4.78 -15.70 3.07
CA TYR A 481 -4.79 -16.56 4.24
C TYR A 481 -3.73 -16.09 5.22
N THR A 482 -4.12 -15.88 6.46
CA THR A 482 -3.22 -15.48 7.54
C THR A 482 -3.22 -16.54 8.64
N LYS A 483 -2.04 -16.90 9.06
CA LYS A 483 -1.79 -17.76 10.20
C LYS A 483 -1.02 -16.97 11.24
N GLU A 484 -1.61 -16.77 12.41
CA GLU A 484 -0.97 -16.15 13.56
C GLU A 484 -0.80 -17.16 14.67
N LYS A 485 0.35 -17.13 15.30
CA LYS A 485 0.68 -17.90 16.48
C LYS A 485 1.25 -16.94 17.51
N ASP A 486 0.47 -16.64 18.54
CA ASP A 486 0.85 -15.80 19.66
C ASP A 486 1.15 -16.70 20.87
N PHE A 487 2.41 -16.82 21.23
CA PHE A 487 2.88 -17.64 22.32
C PHE A 487 3.47 -16.79 23.43
N GLN A 488 2.66 -16.51 24.41
CA GLN A 488 3.02 -15.81 25.64
C GLN A 488 3.68 -16.78 26.61
N LYS A 489 4.84 -16.39 27.15
CA LYS A 489 5.57 -17.20 28.13
C LYS A 489 5.66 -16.47 29.45
N GLN A 490 5.56 -17.22 30.54
CA GLN A 490 5.95 -16.74 31.86
C GLN A 490 7.47 -16.66 31.94
N VAL A 491 7.98 -15.57 32.53
CA VAL A 491 9.40 -15.38 32.81
C VAL A 491 9.56 -15.10 34.31
N PRO A 492 10.35 -15.92 35.05
CA PRO A 492 10.57 -15.68 36.46
C PRO A 492 11.53 -14.51 36.68
N TYR A 493 11.25 -13.70 37.70
CA TYR A 493 12.10 -12.62 38.18
C TYR A 493 12.61 -12.90 39.58
N PHE A 494 13.80 -12.39 39.87
CA PHE A 494 14.50 -12.61 41.14
C PHE A 494 14.87 -11.26 41.80
N ARG A 495 14.85 -11.23 43.11
CA ARG A 495 15.32 -10.06 43.87
C ARG A 495 16.80 -10.17 44.17
N ALA A 496 17.50 -9.04 44.23
CA ALA A 496 18.88 -9.00 44.69
C ALA A 496 19.00 -9.55 46.12
N GLY A 497 19.99 -10.44 46.35
CA GLY A 497 20.21 -11.09 47.64
C GLY A 497 19.29 -12.26 47.97
N ASP A 498 18.31 -12.59 47.10
CA ASP A 498 17.44 -13.76 47.29
C ASP A 498 17.93 -14.93 46.42
N SER A 499 18.66 -15.85 47.02
CA SER A 499 19.26 -16.99 46.32
C SER A 499 18.31 -18.16 46.09
N SER A 500 17.14 -18.19 46.73
CA SER A 500 16.33 -19.40 46.84
C SER A 500 14.87 -19.29 46.34
N THR A 501 14.32 -18.11 46.21
CA THR A 501 12.90 -17.92 45.87
C THR A 501 12.71 -17.21 44.55
N VAL A 502 12.07 -17.91 43.60
CA VAL A 502 11.47 -17.28 42.44
C VAL A 502 10.45 -16.26 42.95
N SER A 503 10.60 -14.98 42.60
CA SER A 503 9.54 -14.01 42.85
C SER A 503 8.25 -14.60 42.25
N THR A 504 7.18 -14.67 43.03
CA THR A 504 5.87 -15.10 42.53
C THR A 504 5.20 -14.08 41.66
N LYS A 505 5.81 -12.90 41.50
CA LYS A 505 5.37 -11.88 40.56
C LYS A 505 5.97 -12.18 39.22
N TYR A 506 5.14 -12.60 38.31
CA TYR A 506 5.44 -12.71 36.89
C TYR A 506 5.30 -11.36 36.23
N ILE A 507 5.67 -11.26 34.94
CA ILE A 507 5.33 -10.13 34.11
C ILE A 507 3.85 -9.81 34.33
N THR A 508 3.53 -8.57 34.63
CA THR A 508 2.15 -8.14 34.95
C THR A 508 1.12 -8.50 33.87
N GLU A 509 1.58 -8.77 32.64
CA GLU A 509 0.77 -9.17 31.50
C GLU A 509 0.63 -10.69 31.35
N ALA A 510 1.47 -11.49 32.01
CA ALA A 510 1.47 -12.94 31.86
C ALA A 510 1.39 -13.66 33.23
N THR A 511 0.18 -13.92 33.68
CA THR A 511 -0.05 -14.79 34.89
C THR A 511 0.13 -16.28 34.58
N THR A 512 0.14 -16.66 33.30
CA THR A 512 0.32 -18.03 32.81
C THR A 512 0.91 -18.06 31.43
N THR A 513 1.56 -19.15 31.05
CA THR A 513 1.94 -19.40 29.65
C THR A 513 0.69 -19.71 28.85
N GLU A 514 0.48 -18.97 27.75
CA GLU A 514 -0.67 -19.11 26.87
C GLU A 514 -0.24 -19.21 25.40
N LEU A 515 -0.90 -20.07 24.64
CA LEU A 515 -0.82 -20.13 23.20
C LEU A 515 -2.17 -19.80 22.59
N LYS A 516 -2.19 -18.75 21.76
CA LYS A 516 -3.32 -18.38 20.93
C LYS A 516 -2.96 -18.61 19.46
N GLU A 517 -3.76 -19.38 18.76
CA GLU A 517 -3.62 -19.57 17.32
C GLU A 517 -4.83 -19.00 16.59
N THR A 518 -4.60 -18.09 15.64
CA THR A 518 -5.62 -17.53 14.78
C THR A 518 -5.38 -17.95 13.34
N ARG A 519 -6.44 -18.35 12.65
CA ARG A 519 -6.48 -18.60 11.21
C ARG A 519 -7.55 -17.70 10.64
N SER A 520 -7.23 -16.99 9.58
CA SER A 520 -8.20 -16.16 8.88
C SER A 520 -7.97 -16.29 7.39
N ASP A 521 -9.02 -16.53 6.67
CA ASP A 521 -9.04 -16.49 5.22
C ASP A 521 -10.02 -15.43 4.72
N THR A 522 -9.66 -14.85 3.60
CA THR A 522 -10.53 -13.88 2.91
C THR A 522 -10.58 -14.23 1.44
N PHE A 523 -11.76 -14.13 0.88
CA PHE A 523 -11.97 -14.19 -0.55
C PHE A 523 -12.71 -12.97 -1.03
N SER A 524 -12.22 -12.33 -2.09
CA SER A 524 -12.96 -11.26 -2.75
C SER A 524 -12.80 -11.36 -4.26
N HIS A 525 -13.79 -10.86 -4.98
CA HIS A 525 -13.67 -10.71 -6.43
C HIS A 525 -14.32 -9.43 -6.90
N THR A 526 -13.72 -8.84 -7.91
CA THR A 526 -14.27 -7.73 -8.68
C THR A 526 -14.59 -8.20 -10.09
N THR A 527 -15.80 -7.96 -10.56
CA THR A 527 -16.21 -8.20 -11.93
C THR A 527 -16.65 -6.89 -12.55
N GLN A 528 -16.07 -6.53 -13.70
CA GLN A 528 -16.38 -5.26 -14.40
C GLN A 528 -16.72 -5.55 -15.85
N PHE A 529 -17.72 -4.83 -16.36
CA PHE A 529 -18.06 -4.78 -17.79
C PHE A 529 -18.26 -3.32 -18.17
N TYR A 530 -17.54 -2.85 -19.18
CA TYR A 530 -17.71 -1.49 -19.64
C TYR A 530 -17.52 -1.37 -21.15
N ALA A 531 -18.25 -0.45 -21.75
CA ALA A 531 -18.17 -0.12 -23.16
C ALA A 531 -17.74 1.32 -23.33
N ASN A 532 -16.81 1.58 -24.23
CA ASN A 532 -16.31 2.90 -24.61
C ASN A 532 -16.60 3.16 -26.07
N TYR A 533 -17.01 4.40 -26.36
CA TYR A 533 -17.14 4.92 -27.72
C TYR A 533 -16.41 6.23 -27.84
N GLN A 534 -15.52 6.34 -28.83
CA GLN A 534 -14.73 7.54 -29.12
C GLN A 534 -14.84 7.87 -30.60
N LYS A 535 -15.15 9.13 -30.91
CA LYS A 535 -15.23 9.61 -32.29
C LYS A 535 -14.85 11.07 -32.38
N THR A 536 -14.04 11.40 -33.39
CA THR A 536 -13.80 12.76 -33.82
C THR A 536 -14.73 13.06 -34.98
N PHE A 537 -15.54 14.13 -34.88
CA PHE A 537 -16.43 14.61 -35.91
C PHE A 537 -15.78 15.85 -36.53
N GLY A 538 -15.54 15.80 -37.86
CA GLY A 538 -14.67 16.79 -38.50
C GLY A 538 -13.25 16.69 -37.93
N GLU A 539 -12.56 17.83 -37.85
CA GLU A 539 -11.21 17.92 -37.22
C GLU A 539 -11.27 18.50 -35.79
N ASP A 540 -12.39 19.06 -35.41
CA ASP A 540 -12.54 19.96 -34.26
C ASP A 540 -13.28 19.35 -33.06
N HIS A 541 -14.15 18.38 -33.28
CA HIS A 541 -15.08 17.88 -32.25
C HIS A 541 -14.69 16.48 -31.79
N ASN A 542 -14.10 16.34 -30.61
CA ASN A 542 -13.74 15.07 -30.02
C ASN A 542 -14.78 14.68 -28.96
N PHE A 543 -15.41 13.53 -29.16
CA PHE A 543 -16.44 12.99 -28.28
C PHE A 543 -16.00 11.62 -27.74
N SER A 544 -16.19 11.39 -26.44
CA SER A 544 -16.02 10.09 -25.79
C SER A 544 -17.15 9.83 -24.82
N ALA A 545 -17.71 8.63 -24.87
CA ALA A 545 -18.72 8.18 -23.93
C ALA A 545 -18.38 6.79 -23.40
N MET A 546 -18.70 6.53 -22.15
CA MET A 546 -18.51 5.26 -21.48
C MET A 546 -19.71 4.92 -20.63
N ILE A 547 -20.10 3.64 -20.62
CA ILE A 547 -21.03 3.06 -19.67
C ILE A 547 -20.41 1.81 -19.05
N GLY A 548 -20.71 1.53 -17.80
CA GLY A 548 -20.13 0.37 -17.14
C GLY A 548 -20.94 -0.15 -15.97
N TYR A 549 -20.60 -1.36 -15.61
CA TYR A 549 -21.11 -2.11 -14.48
C TYR A 549 -19.96 -2.71 -13.70
N GLU A 550 -20.04 -2.65 -12.36
CA GLU A 550 -19.10 -3.30 -11.46
C GLU A 550 -19.85 -4.05 -10.37
N ASN A 551 -19.36 -5.25 -10.05
CA ASN A 551 -19.79 -6.03 -8.91
C ASN A 551 -18.56 -6.42 -8.08
N TYR A 552 -18.61 -6.16 -6.77
CA TYR A 552 -17.60 -6.53 -5.80
C TYR A 552 -18.24 -7.39 -4.72
N LYS A 553 -17.61 -8.51 -4.39
CA LYS A 553 -17.97 -9.35 -3.25
C LYS A 553 -16.74 -9.61 -2.40
N TYR A 554 -16.92 -9.61 -1.08
CA TYR A 554 -15.89 -9.89 -0.08
C TYR A 554 -16.46 -10.80 0.98
N GLU A 555 -15.72 -11.84 1.33
CA GLU A 555 -16.03 -12.81 2.37
C GLU A 555 -14.80 -12.99 3.24
N GLN A 556 -15.00 -13.05 4.55
CA GLN A 556 -13.96 -13.36 5.52
C GLN A 556 -14.49 -14.32 6.55
N GLU A 557 -13.63 -15.29 6.92
CA GLU A 557 -13.87 -16.21 8.01
C GLU A 557 -12.58 -16.40 8.82
N GLY A 558 -12.73 -16.43 10.14
CA GLY A 558 -11.62 -16.64 11.06
C GLY A 558 -11.94 -17.67 12.12
N LEU A 559 -10.91 -18.39 12.54
CA LEU A 559 -10.95 -19.34 13.64
C LEU A 559 -9.85 -18.99 14.65
N LEU A 560 -10.25 -18.83 15.91
CA LEU A 560 -9.34 -18.64 17.03
C LEU A 560 -9.45 -19.85 17.97
N ALA A 561 -8.29 -20.37 18.37
CA ALA A 561 -8.18 -21.34 19.45
C ALA A 561 -7.05 -20.96 20.40
N SER A 562 -7.29 -21.01 21.70
CA SER A 562 -6.24 -20.81 22.70
C SER A 562 -6.29 -21.82 23.83
N LYS A 563 -5.15 -22.02 24.45
CA LYS A 563 -4.95 -22.79 25.69
C LYS A 563 -3.89 -22.14 26.54
N SER A 564 -4.06 -22.25 27.84
CA SER A 564 -3.09 -21.79 28.82
C SER A 564 -2.50 -22.96 29.66
N LYS A 565 -1.67 -22.61 30.63
CA LYS A 565 -1.03 -23.57 31.59
C LYS A 565 -0.19 -24.64 30.91
N PHE A 566 0.73 -24.20 30.04
CA PHE A 566 1.68 -25.10 29.40
C PHE A 566 2.72 -25.59 30.43
N PRO A 567 2.94 -26.90 30.57
CA PRO A 567 3.96 -27.44 31.50
C PRO A 567 5.38 -27.13 31.03
N HIS A 568 5.57 -26.91 29.72
CA HIS A 568 6.85 -26.53 29.13
C HIS A 568 6.69 -25.41 28.12
N SER A 569 7.50 -24.37 28.23
CA SER A 569 7.52 -23.22 27.30
C SER A 569 8.24 -23.49 25.98
N LEU A 570 8.69 -24.74 25.73
CA LEU A 570 9.42 -25.10 24.50
C LEU A 570 8.52 -25.72 23.42
N ILE A 571 7.28 -26.11 23.75
CA ILE A 571 6.38 -26.83 22.83
C ILE A 571 5.13 -25.98 22.56
N PRO A 572 5.18 -25.09 21.57
CA PRO A 572 4.08 -24.19 21.28
C PRO A 572 3.02 -24.86 20.38
N TYR A 573 2.38 -25.91 20.89
CA TYR A 573 1.25 -26.60 20.25
C TYR A 573 0.07 -26.71 21.21
N LEU A 574 -1.13 -26.40 20.76
CA LEU A 574 -2.35 -26.43 21.57
C LEU A 574 -2.57 -27.74 22.30
N SER A 575 -2.13 -28.86 21.70
CA SER A 575 -2.21 -30.19 22.35
C SER A 575 -1.37 -30.33 23.63
N ALA A 576 -0.34 -29.50 23.82
CA ALA A 576 0.55 -29.50 24.96
C ALA A 576 0.05 -28.62 26.12
N GLY A 577 -0.94 -27.77 25.91
CA GLY A 577 -1.54 -26.92 26.94
C GLY A 577 -2.44 -27.68 27.90
N GLY A 578 -2.77 -27.03 29.04
CA GLY A 578 -3.66 -27.57 30.06
C GLY A 578 -5.04 -27.97 29.52
N THR A 579 -5.79 -28.71 30.32
CA THR A 579 -7.15 -29.14 29.95
C THR A 579 -8.24 -28.13 30.30
N SER A 580 -7.92 -27.17 31.19
CA SER A 580 -8.77 -26.02 31.51
C SER A 580 -8.43 -24.82 30.63
N ASP A 581 -9.31 -23.83 30.61
CA ASP A 581 -9.11 -22.55 29.91
C ASP A 581 -8.91 -22.73 28.38
N VAL A 582 -9.74 -23.62 27.81
CA VAL A 582 -9.76 -23.85 26.36
C VAL A 582 -10.74 -22.87 25.70
N VAL A 583 -10.28 -22.08 24.76
CA VAL A 583 -11.11 -21.22 23.93
C VAL A 583 -11.09 -21.74 22.50
N ALA A 584 -12.26 -21.85 21.89
CA ALA A 584 -12.41 -22.10 20.45
C ALA A 584 -13.62 -21.32 19.96
N LYS A 585 -13.41 -20.42 19.00
CA LYS A 585 -14.50 -19.59 18.45
C LYS A 585 -14.20 -19.16 17.02
N SER A 586 -15.27 -18.92 16.26
CA SER A 586 -15.14 -18.17 15.02
C SER A 586 -14.87 -16.70 15.32
N GLU A 587 -14.06 -16.06 14.50
CA GLU A 587 -13.77 -14.62 14.56
C GLU A 587 -13.90 -13.98 13.18
N ASN A 588 -14.34 -12.71 13.16
CA ASN A 588 -14.36 -11.91 11.93
C ASN A 588 -15.08 -12.60 10.77
N VAL A 589 -16.25 -13.20 11.05
CA VAL A 589 -17.10 -13.84 10.04
C VAL A 589 -18.05 -12.81 9.47
N PHE A 590 -17.85 -12.43 8.21
CA PHE A 590 -18.71 -11.44 7.55
C PHE A 590 -18.62 -11.47 6.02
N GLU A 591 -19.65 -10.91 5.39
CA GLU A 591 -19.74 -10.71 3.96
C GLU A 591 -20.05 -9.26 3.64
N LEU A 592 -19.53 -8.78 2.50
CA LEU A 592 -19.83 -7.46 1.94
C LEU A 592 -20.04 -7.59 0.44
N ALA A 593 -21.09 -6.98 -0.08
CA ALA A 593 -21.34 -6.89 -1.51
C ALA A 593 -21.61 -5.44 -1.93
N ARG A 594 -21.06 -5.05 -3.07
CA ARG A 594 -21.31 -3.77 -3.74
C ARG A 594 -21.63 -4.01 -5.19
N ARG A 595 -22.57 -3.19 -5.71
CA ARG A 595 -22.97 -3.21 -7.11
C ARG A 595 -23.06 -1.79 -7.61
N SER A 596 -22.49 -1.52 -8.77
CA SER A 596 -22.36 -0.16 -9.29
C SER A 596 -22.69 -0.09 -10.76
N TYR A 597 -23.37 0.98 -11.16
CA TYR A 597 -23.60 1.38 -12.54
C TYR A 597 -22.99 2.76 -12.74
N PHE A 598 -22.27 2.97 -13.82
CA PHE A 598 -21.62 4.25 -14.04
C PHE A 598 -21.59 4.63 -15.51
N GLY A 599 -21.52 5.93 -15.76
CA GLY A 599 -21.37 6.50 -17.09
C GLY A 599 -20.54 7.76 -17.07
N ARG A 600 -19.83 8.02 -18.16
CA ARG A 600 -19.03 9.22 -18.38
C ARG A 600 -19.19 9.69 -19.80
N VAL A 601 -19.30 11.02 -19.97
CA VAL A 601 -19.26 11.69 -21.26
C VAL A 601 -18.18 12.75 -21.22
N MET A 602 -17.35 12.80 -22.23
CA MET A 602 -16.31 13.81 -22.42
C MET A 602 -16.45 14.41 -23.80
N TYR A 603 -16.33 15.71 -23.87
CA TYR A 603 -16.35 16.45 -25.11
C TYR A 603 -15.26 17.51 -25.12
N ASN A 604 -14.58 17.65 -26.25
CA ASN A 604 -13.50 18.59 -26.45
C ASN A 604 -13.70 19.27 -27.83
N TYR A 605 -13.70 20.59 -27.84
CA TYR A 605 -13.77 21.41 -29.06
C TYR A 605 -12.41 22.06 -29.33
N ARG A 606 -11.78 21.71 -30.45
CA ARG A 606 -10.48 22.27 -30.93
C ARG A 606 -9.34 22.16 -29.92
N ASN A 607 -9.35 21.22 -28.99
CA ASN A 607 -8.42 21.17 -27.85
C ASN A 607 -8.34 22.48 -27.05
N LYS A 608 -9.41 23.28 -27.07
CA LYS A 608 -9.56 24.55 -26.34
C LYS A 608 -10.54 24.47 -25.20
N TYR A 609 -11.73 23.92 -25.48
CA TYR A 609 -12.84 23.84 -24.50
C TYR A 609 -13.13 22.38 -24.21
N TYR A 610 -13.09 22.04 -22.93
CA TYR A 610 -13.28 20.70 -22.43
C TYR A 610 -14.47 20.67 -21.49
N ILE A 611 -15.33 19.69 -21.62
CA ILE A 611 -16.44 19.42 -20.71
C ILE A 611 -16.46 17.92 -20.44
N GLN A 612 -16.64 17.55 -19.16
CA GLN A 612 -16.82 16.18 -18.71
C GLN A 612 -17.99 16.11 -17.75
N GLY A 613 -18.80 15.06 -17.86
CA GLY A 613 -19.85 14.71 -16.91
C GLY A 613 -19.76 13.23 -16.55
N ASN A 614 -19.92 12.91 -15.27
CA ASN A 614 -19.99 11.54 -14.79
C ASN A 614 -21.26 11.36 -13.94
N ILE A 615 -21.83 10.18 -14.04
CA ILE A 615 -22.89 9.68 -13.16
C ILE A 615 -22.51 8.30 -12.64
N ARG A 616 -22.69 8.09 -11.36
CA ARG A 616 -22.50 6.77 -10.76
C ARG A 616 -23.61 6.48 -9.75
N ARG A 617 -24.10 5.24 -9.77
CA ARG A 617 -25.08 4.74 -8.81
C ARG A 617 -24.52 3.49 -8.15
N ASP A 618 -24.28 3.57 -6.86
CA ASP A 618 -23.68 2.52 -6.03
C ASP A 618 -24.73 1.95 -5.06
N GLY A 619 -24.73 0.62 -4.91
CA GLY A 619 -25.52 -0.08 -3.89
C GLY A 619 -24.60 -0.90 -3.00
N SER A 620 -24.81 -0.81 -1.67
CA SER A 620 -24.04 -1.52 -0.65
C SER A 620 -24.91 -2.38 0.25
N SER A 621 -24.42 -3.59 0.58
CA SER A 621 -25.07 -4.46 1.56
C SER A 621 -24.98 -3.95 3.00
N ARG A 622 -24.21 -2.90 3.27
CA ARG A 622 -24.11 -2.25 4.60
C ARG A 622 -25.35 -1.49 4.99
N PHE A 623 -26.18 -1.09 4.02
CA PHE A 623 -27.40 -0.34 4.22
C PHE A 623 -28.65 -1.18 4.00
N ALA A 624 -29.73 -0.80 4.68
CA ALA A 624 -31.04 -1.44 4.52
C ALA A 624 -31.53 -1.36 3.05
N PRO A 625 -32.40 -2.26 2.59
CA PRO A 625 -32.85 -2.30 1.20
C PRO A 625 -33.33 -0.95 0.65
N ASP A 626 -34.03 -0.16 1.49
CA ASP A 626 -34.61 1.12 1.11
C ASP A 626 -33.59 2.27 1.02
N SER A 627 -32.47 2.20 1.79
CA SER A 627 -31.39 3.21 1.84
C SER A 627 -30.13 2.78 1.11
N ARG A 628 -30.13 1.59 0.49
CA ARG A 628 -28.96 0.90 -0.09
C ARG A 628 -28.30 1.63 -1.25
N TRP A 629 -29.06 2.39 -2.04
CA TRP A 629 -28.61 2.96 -3.28
C TRP A 629 -28.32 4.46 -3.17
N GLY A 630 -27.08 4.87 -3.41
CA GLY A 630 -26.65 6.25 -3.57
C GLY A 630 -26.40 6.59 -5.05
N THR A 631 -26.76 7.82 -5.48
CA THR A 631 -26.45 8.32 -6.82
C THR A 631 -25.59 9.57 -6.70
N PHE A 632 -24.44 9.58 -7.37
CA PHE A 632 -23.43 10.61 -7.26
C PHE A 632 -23.13 11.20 -8.65
N LEU A 633 -23.13 12.53 -8.73
CA LEU A 633 -22.92 13.26 -9.97
C LEU A 633 -21.63 14.06 -9.89
N SER A 634 -20.94 14.19 -11.03
CA SER A 634 -19.84 15.13 -11.13
C SER A 634 -19.73 15.75 -12.52
N ALA A 635 -19.23 16.97 -12.57
CA ALA A 635 -18.99 17.69 -13.80
C ALA A 635 -17.67 18.48 -13.70
N SER A 636 -16.99 18.66 -14.83
CA SER A 636 -15.82 19.53 -14.91
C SER A 636 -15.72 20.21 -16.27
N ALA A 637 -15.09 21.37 -16.28
CA ALA A 637 -14.81 22.11 -17.50
C ALA A 637 -13.36 22.61 -17.51
N GLY A 638 -12.79 22.75 -18.70
CA GLY A 638 -11.45 23.26 -18.90
C GLY A 638 -11.39 24.20 -20.09
N TRP A 639 -10.63 25.27 -19.95
CA TRP A 639 -10.41 26.25 -21.01
C TRP A 639 -8.92 26.51 -21.21
N VAL A 640 -8.41 26.16 -22.40
CA VAL A 640 -7.03 26.45 -22.80
C VAL A 640 -7.02 27.84 -23.44
N PHE A 641 -6.89 28.87 -22.61
CA PHE A 641 -6.99 30.26 -23.02
C PHE A 641 -5.80 30.73 -23.89
N THR A 642 -4.63 30.10 -23.77
CA THR A 642 -3.46 30.35 -24.63
C THR A 642 -3.70 29.95 -26.09
N SER A 643 -4.68 29.07 -26.34
CA SER A 643 -5.09 28.72 -27.72
C SER A 643 -6.02 29.74 -28.37
N GLU A 644 -6.38 30.83 -27.68
CA GLU A 644 -7.21 31.89 -28.18
C GLU A 644 -6.42 32.93 -29.01
N ASN A 645 -7.12 33.57 -29.92
CA ASN A 645 -6.47 34.56 -30.82
C ASN A 645 -5.89 35.76 -30.08
N PHE A 646 -6.50 36.17 -28.96
CA PHE A 646 -6.01 37.28 -28.14
C PHE A 646 -4.68 36.99 -27.41
N MET A 647 -4.31 35.70 -27.29
CA MET A 647 -3.04 35.27 -26.71
C MET A 647 -1.95 35.00 -27.76
N SER A 648 -2.19 35.23 -29.02
CA SER A 648 -1.24 34.95 -30.12
C SER A 648 0.10 35.64 -29.95
N GLY A 649 0.11 36.87 -29.38
CA GLY A 649 1.33 37.66 -29.13
C GLY A 649 2.17 37.23 -27.93
N THR A 650 1.71 36.27 -27.14
CA THR A 650 2.44 35.80 -25.93
C THR A 650 3.18 34.48 -26.13
N LYS A 651 3.06 33.83 -27.28
CA LYS A 651 3.56 32.47 -27.56
C LYS A 651 5.08 32.31 -27.43
N ASP A 652 5.84 33.37 -27.50
CA ASP A 652 7.31 33.32 -27.38
C ASP A 652 7.80 33.03 -25.94
N TRP A 653 6.98 33.34 -24.96
CA TRP A 653 7.34 33.19 -23.54
C TRP A 653 6.28 32.48 -22.69
N PHE A 654 5.02 32.43 -23.16
CA PHE A 654 3.91 31.78 -22.49
C PHE A 654 3.37 30.64 -23.37
N ASP A 655 3.81 29.41 -23.06
CA ASP A 655 3.59 28.25 -23.94
C ASP A 655 2.20 27.65 -23.79
N PHE A 656 1.71 27.53 -22.54
CA PHE A 656 0.44 26.90 -22.23
C PHE A 656 -0.21 27.50 -20.99
N GLY A 657 -1.52 27.75 -21.09
CA GLY A 657 -2.35 28.22 -20.00
C GLY A 657 -3.74 27.59 -20.06
N LYS A 658 -4.13 26.87 -19.03
CA LYS A 658 -5.42 26.20 -18.89
C LYS A 658 -6.06 26.53 -17.56
N LEU A 659 -7.33 26.99 -17.59
CA LEU A 659 -8.19 27.13 -16.43
C LEU A 659 -9.05 25.87 -16.31
N ARG A 660 -9.20 25.35 -15.07
CA ARG A 660 -10.02 24.18 -14.75
C ARG A 660 -10.99 24.52 -13.64
N VAL A 661 -12.22 24.00 -13.76
CA VAL A 661 -13.22 24.02 -12.70
C VAL A 661 -13.87 22.65 -12.60
N SER A 662 -14.11 22.19 -11.38
CA SER A 662 -14.80 20.92 -11.15
C SER A 662 -15.74 20.98 -9.95
N TYR A 663 -16.81 20.21 -10.07
CA TYR A 663 -17.80 19.92 -9.04
C TYR A 663 -18.06 18.43 -9.02
N GLY A 664 -18.23 17.85 -7.85
CA GLY A 664 -18.66 16.46 -7.78
C GLY A 664 -19.01 16.00 -6.37
N GLU A 665 -19.83 14.98 -6.36
CA GLU A 665 -20.28 14.28 -5.16
C GLU A 665 -19.74 12.86 -5.16
N LEU A 666 -19.32 12.40 -3.98
CA LEU A 666 -18.82 11.06 -3.73
C LEU A 666 -19.47 10.51 -2.46
N GLY A 667 -19.98 9.29 -2.51
CA GLY A 667 -20.49 8.59 -1.34
C GLY A 667 -19.36 7.94 -0.55
N ASN A 668 -19.63 7.65 0.72
CA ASN A 668 -18.81 6.78 1.55
C ASN A 668 -19.72 5.83 2.34
N GLU A 669 -19.37 4.55 2.35
CA GLU A 669 -20.08 3.49 3.06
C GLU A 669 -19.29 2.93 4.26
N ARG A 670 -18.10 3.43 4.49
CA ARG A 670 -17.20 2.87 5.51
C ARG A 670 -17.71 3.20 6.90
N ILE A 671 -18.06 2.16 7.61
CA ILE A 671 -18.38 2.18 9.04
C ILE A 671 -17.69 0.98 9.69
N ASN A 672 -17.44 1.05 10.97
CA ASN A 672 -17.00 -0.10 11.73
C ASN A 672 -18.17 -1.05 11.92
N GLY A 673 -18.20 -2.17 11.21
CA GLY A 673 -19.26 -3.16 11.22
C GLY A 673 -19.88 -3.47 9.86
N TYR A 674 -20.62 -4.56 9.83
CA TYR A 674 -21.37 -5.08 8.68
C TYR A 674 -22.84 -5.19 9.09
N TYR A 675 -23.76 -4.72 8.29
CA TYR A 675 -25.21 -4.72 8.58
C TYR A 675 -25.62 -3.97 9.87
N PRO A 676 -25.17 -2.72 10.10
CA PRO A 676 -25.46 -1.96 11.33
C PRO A 676 -26.94 -1.64 11.52
N TYR A 677 -27.76 -1.81 10.48
CA TYR A 677 -29.21 -1.65 10.50
C TYR A 677 -29.96 -2.87 11.04
N GLN A 678 -29.27 -4.00 11.30
CA GLN A 678 -29.87 -5.21 11.82
C GLN A 678 -29.66 -5.34 13.33
N THR A 679 -30.72 -5.69 14.03
CA THR A 679 -30.63 -6.05 15.45
C THR A 679 -29.88 -7.36 15.61
N THR A 680 -28.80 -7.33 16.38
CA THR A 680 -28.03 -8.51 16.71
C THR A 680 -28.31 -8.96 18.13
N LEU A 681 -28.42 -10.26 18.33
CA LEU A 681 -28.54 -10.88 19.64
C LEU A 681 -27.19 -11.45 20.06
N THR A 682 -26.67 -11.00 21.18
CA THR A 682 -25.41 -11.49 21.74
C THR A 682 -25.74 -12.57 22.81
N PRO A 683 -25.03 -13.71 22.79
CA PRO A 683 -25.15 -14.70 23.85
C PRO A 683 -24.87 -14.05 25.21
N ALA A 684 -25.79 -14.20 26.15
CA ALA A 684 -25.66 -13.70 27.52
C ALA A 684 -25.93 -14.84 28.48
N TYR A 685 -25.13 -14.90 29.56
CA TYR A 685 -25.32 -15.88 30.62
C TYR A 685 -25.82 -15.14 31.84
N SER A 686 -27.01 -15.50 32.28
CA SER A 686 -27.59 -15.01 33.54
C SER A 686 -27.44 -16.05 34.63
N VAL A 687 -27.14 -15.60 35.82
CA VAL A 687 -27.19 -16.47 37.01
C VAL A 687 -28.62 -16.54 37.49
N GLY A 688 -29.14 -17.72 37.56
CA GLY A 688 -30.49 -17.99 38.06
C GLY A 688 -30.52 -19.08 39.08
N TYR A 689 -31.63 -19.18 39.83
CA TYR A 689 -31.86 -20.27 40.77
C TYR A 689 -32.77 -21.31 40.13
N ILE A 690 -32.32 -22.57 40.12
CA ILE A 690 -33.17 -23.72 39.83
C ILE A 690 -33.29 -24.51 41.12
N GLY A 691 -34.43 -24.34 41.80
CA GLY A 691 -34.56 -24.82 43.19
C GLY A 691 -33.64 -24.04 44.14
N ASN A 692 -32.78 -24.74 44.84
CA ASN A 692 -31.78 -24.16 45.76
C ASN A 692 -30.39 -24.05 45.13
N THR A 693 -30.26 -24.30 43.82
CA THR A 693 -28.97 -24.32 43.14
C THR A 693 -28.81 -23.09 42.25
N VAL A 694 -27.68 -22.39 42.38
CA VAL A 694 -27.28 -21.32 41.48
C VAL A 694 -26.81 -21.94 40.16
N THR A 695 -27.45 -21.60 39.08
CA THR A 695 -27.14 -22.15 37.74
C THR A 695 -26.94 -21.04 36.73
N SER A 696 -25.94 -21.17 35.84
CA SER A 696 -25.78 -20.31 34.72
C SER A 696 -26.82 -20.68 33.64
N LEU A 697 -27.68 -19.75 33.31
CA LEU A 697 -28.73 -19.94 32.32
C LEU A 697 -28.30 -19.26 31.01
N PRO A 698 -28.18 -20.00 29.90
CA PRO A 698 -27.87 -19.40 28.61
C PRO A 698 -29.08 -18.57 28.12
N GLY A 699 -28.81 -17.39 27.66
CA GLY A 699 -29.79 -16.48 27.10
C GLY A 699 -29.22 -15.68 25.96
N TYR A 700 -30.04 -14.86 25.35
CA TYR A 700 -29.63 -13.90 24.34
C TYR A 700 -30.21 -12.54 24.68
N SER A 701 -29.40 -11.50 24.53
CA SER A 701 -29.84 -10.12 24.72
C SER A 701 -29.43 -9.25 23.54
N GLN A 702 -30.24 -8.25 23.24
CA GLN A 702 -29.82 -7.15 22.40
C GLN A 702 -28.88 -6.27 23.21
N THR A 703 -27.68 -6.01 22.70
CA THR A 703 -26.65 -5.22 23.39
C THR A 703 -26.39 -3.88 22.70
N ALA A 704 -26.86 -3.70 21.47
CA ALA A 704 -26.67 -2.46 20.69
C ALA A 704 -28.00 -1.92 20.18
N ALA A 705 -28.15 -0.61 20.25
CA ALA A 705 -29.22 0.09 19.55
C ALA A 705 -28.93 0.09 18.04
N VAL A 706 -29.98 0.13 17.21
CA VAL A 706 -29.85 0.13 15.75
C VAL A 706 -30.66 1.27 15.14
N VAL A 707 -30.09 1.88 14.11
CA VAL A 707 -30.77 2.86 13.25
C VAL A 707 -30.99 2.20 11.89
N ARG A 708 -32.25 2.10 11.46
CA ARG A 708 -32.63 1.34 10.25
C ARG A 708 -32.48 2.14 8.96
N ASP A 709 -32.59 3.44 9.04
CA ASP A 709 -32.55 4.37 7.91
C ASP A 709 -31.16 4.95 7.64
N LEU A 710 -30.12 4.32 8.17
CA LEU A 710 -28.73 4.63 7.84
C LEU A 710 -28.52 4.69 6.33
N THR A 711 -27.89 5.76 5.88
CA THR A 711 -27.59 6.02 4.48
C THR A 711 -26.13 6.44 4.24
N TRP A 712 -25.81 6.77 3.02
CA TRP A 712 -24.50 7.16 2.58
C TRP A 712 -24.02 8.48 3.20
N GLU A 713 -22.82 8.50 3.72
CA GLU A 713 -22.08 9.74 3.93
C GLU A 713 -21.74 10.34 2.56
N THR A 714 -21.95 11.64 2.37
CA THR A 714 -21.73 12.31 1.08
C THR A 714 -20.67 13.40 1.19
N THR A 715 -19.67 13.32 0.34
CA THR A 715 -18.62 14.34 0.21
C THR A 715 -18.79 15.10 -1.09
N THR A 716 -19.06 16.40 -1.00
CA THR A 716 -19.14 17.34 -2.10
C THR A 716 -17.82 18.11 -2.22
N THR A 717 -17.26 18.19 -3.42
CA THR A 717 -15.99 18.89 -3.68
C THR A 717 -16.16 19.91 -4.80
N TYR A 718 -15.68 21.12 -4.56
CA TYR A 718 -15.47 22.17 -5.55
C TYR A 718 -13.98 22.39 -5.71
N ASP A 719 -13.50 22.47 -6.94
CA ASP A 719 -12.08 22.71 -7.25
C ASP A 719 -11.94 23.71 -8.40
N VAL A 720 -11.02 24.64 -8.25
CA VAL A 720 -10.62 25.59 -9.28
C VAL A 720 -9.11 25.55 -9.39
N GLY A 721 -8.63 25.25 -10.59
CA GLY A 721 -7.20 25.09 -10.83
C GLY A 721 -6.72 25.78 -12.10
N VAL A 722 -5.44 26.11 -12.12
CA VAL A 722 -4.75 26.67 -13.27
C VAL A 722 -3.45 25.92 -13.54
N ASP A 723 -3.22 25.59 -14.81
CA ASP A 723 -1.96 25.00 -15.28
C ASP A 723 -1.30 25.98 -16.26
N LEU A 724 -0.07 26.38 -15.97
CA LEU A 724 0.70 27.34 -16.76
C LEU A 724 2.07 26.78 -17.09
N THR A 725 2.53 27.00 -18.32
CA THR A 725 3.93 26.76 -18.69
C THR A 725 4.50 27.94 -19.46
N PHE A 726 5.78 28.24 -19.21
CA PHE A 726 6.49 29.38 -19.73
C PHE A 726 7.87 29.00 -20.26
N LEU A 727 8.47 29.89 -21.06
CA LEU A 727 9.87 29.85 -21.49
C LEU A 727 10.23 28.55 -22.22
N LYS A 728 9.41 28.14 -23.18
CA LYS A 728 9.55 26.88 -23.94
C LYS A 728 9.47 25.65 -23.03
N ASN A 729 8.43 25.64 -22.15
CA ASN A 729 8.14 24.60 -21.18
C ASN A 729 9.22 24.40 -20.09
N ARG A 730 10.11 25.38 -19.86
CA ARG A 730 11.12 25.31 -18.81
C ARG A 730 10.53 25.56 -17.42
N LEU A 731 9.62 26.55 -17.32
CA LEU A 731 8.94 26.88 -16.07
C LEU A 731 7.50 26.37 -16.14
N SER A 732 7.09 25.57 -15.16
CA SER A 732 5.70 25.12 -14.99
C SER A 732 5.15 25.55 -13.64
N LEU A 733 3.89 25.98 -13.61
CA LEU A 733 3.14 26.31 -12.42
C LEU A 733 1.78 25.64 -12.49
N THR A 734 1.44 24.88 -11.47
CA THR A 734 0.08 24.37 -11.23
C THR A 734 -0.40 24.90 -9.89
N ALA A 735 -1.57 25.49 -9.85
CA ALA A 735 -2.19 25.96 -8.62
C ALA A 735 -3.65 25.53 -8.58
N ASP A 736 -4.08 24.99 -7.44
CA ASP A 736 -5.45 24.57 -7.19
C ASP A 736 -5.95 25.19 -5.88
N TYR A 737 -7.21 25.58 -5.86
CA TYR A 737 -7.98 25.89 -4.65
C TYR A 737 -9.18 24.95 -4.59
N TYR A 738 -9.37 24.29 -3.45
CA TYR A 738 -10.45 23.36 -3.24
C TYR A 738 -11.25 23.66 -1.97
N TYR A 739 -12.54 23.36 -2.04
CA TYR A 739 -13.46 23.30 -0.91
C TYR A 739 -14.16 21.96 -0.93
N LYS A 740 -14.08 21.23 0.16
CA LYS A 740 -14.67 19.91 0.37
C LYS A 740 -15.60 19.99 1.58
N ARG A 741 -16.82 19.49 1.43
CA ARG A 741 -17.82 19.37 2.50
C ARG A 741 -18.28 17.92 2.56
N THR A 742 -18.19 17.33 3.74
CA THR A 742 -18.73 16.00 4.03
C THR A 742 -19.92 16.15 4.96
N ASP A 743 -21.07 15.69 4.53
CA ASP A 743 -22.32 15.67 5.25
C ASP A 743 -22.72 14.24 5.61
N ASP A 744 -23.60 14.10 6.59
CA ASP A 744 -24.21 12.83 7.02
C ASP A 744 -23.14 11.79 7.44
N MET A 745 -22.10 12.24 8.18
CA MET A 745 -21.03 11.34 8.63
C MET A 745 -21.59 10.24 9.52
N LEU A 746 -21.13 9.02 9.28
CA LEU A 746 -21.53 7.80 10.00
C LEU A 746 -20.78 7.69 11.32
N LEU A 747 -21.32 8.28 12.38
CA LEU A 747 -20.70 8.35 13.70
C LEU A 747 -21.56 7.61 14.75
N THR A 748 -20.90 7.14 15.82
CA THR A 748 -21.61 6.64 16.99
C THR A 748 -22.21 7.81 17.78
N VAL A 749 -23.51 7.73 18.08
CA VAL A 749 -24.24 8.76 18.81
C VAL A 749 -24.53 8.28 20.23
N PRO A 750 -24.06 9.00 21.27
CA PRO A 750 -24.27 8.57 22.64
C PRO A 750 -25.75 8.59 23.02
N ILE A 751 -26.24 7.49 23.58
CA ILE A 751 -27.59 7.36 24.09
C ILE A 751 -27.58 7.31 25.62
N ALA A 752 -28.72 7.58 26.23
CA ALA A 752 -28.83 7.57 27.69
C ALA A 752 -28.51 6.17 28.26
N PRO A 753 -27.55 6.02 29.22
CA PRO A 753 -27.14 4.71 29.75
C PRO A 753 -28.26 3.88 30.35
N ILE A 754 -29.37 4.52 30.78
CA ILE A 754 -30.56 3.84 31.32
C ILE A 754 -31.24 2.92 30.29
N ILE A 755 -31.00 3.13 28.98
CA ILE A 755 -31.53 2.28 27.91
C ILE A 755 -30.88 0.89 27.96
N GLY A 756 -29.65 0.77 28.52
CA GLY A 756 -28.93 -0.49 28.66
C GLY A 756 -28.39 -1.06 27.34
N LEU A 757 -28.31 -0.24 26.29
CA LEU A 757 -27.76 -0.59 24.97
C LEU A 757 -26.52 0.25 24.69
N SER A 758 -25.61 -0.28 23.87
CA SER A 758 -24.49 0.49 23.35
C SER A 758 -24.97 1.47 22.26
N ASP A 759 -24.18 2.52 22.08
CA ASP A 759 -24.42 3.63 21.15
C ASP A 759 -24.57 3.14 19.70
N PRO A 760 -25.64 3.57 18.99
CA PRO A 760 -25.83 3.23 17.59
C PRO A 760 -24.97 4.10 16.66
N TYR A 761 -24.78 3.64 15.42
CA TYR A 761 -24.37 4.51 14.32
C TYR A 761 -25.55 5.31 13.81
N ASP A 762 -25.31 6.58 13.49
CA ASP A 762 -26.29 7.45 12.83
C ASP A 762 -25.60 8.39 11.84
N ASN A 763 -26.36 8.93 10.90
CA ASN A 763 -25.91 9.93 9.95
C ASN A 763 -25.94 11.32 10.59
N VAL A 764 -24.83 11.71 11.22
CA VAL A 764 -24.73 12.97 11.96
C VAL A 764 -23.41 13.66 11.69
N GLY A 765 -23.44 14.98 11.77
CA GLY A 765 -22.24 15.79 11.65
C GLY A 765 -21.86 16.17 10.22
N THR A 766 -21.18 17.31 10.15
CA THR A 766 -20.68 17.90 8.91
C THR A 766 -19.24 18.33 9.13
N MET A 767 -18.39 18.07 8.15
CA MET A 767 -16.99 18.52 8.15
C MET A 767 -16.67 19.32 6.89
N ASN A 768 -16.00 20.45 7.06
CA ASN A 768 -15.54 21.30 5.98
C ASN A 768 -14.01 21.30 5.92
N THR A 769 -13.47 21.04 4.74
CA THR A 769 -12.02 21.11 4.45
C THR A 769 -11.80 22.05 3.27
N ARG A 770 -10.89 23.00 3.41
CA ARG A 770 -10.50 23.90 2.34
C ARG A 770 -9.00 24.08 2.32
N GLY A 771 -8.45 24.27 1.14
CA GLY A 771 -7.01 24.41 0.99
C GLY A 771 -6.62 24.90 -0.40
N TRP A 772 -5.35 25.21 -0.51
CA TRP A 772 -4.72 25.54 -1.77
C TRP A 772 -3.42 24.73 -1.93
N GLU A 773 -3.09 24.43 -3.18
CA GLU A 773 -1.91 23.69 -3.57
C GLU A 773 -1.19 24.46 -4.65
N ILE A 774 0.12 24.58 -4.55
CA ILE A 774 0.95 25.22 -5.59
C ILE A 774 2.13 24.30 -5.89
N THR A 775 2.34 24.03 -7.16
CA THR A 775 3.51 23.31 -7.65
C THR A 775 4.26 24.19 -8.63
N LEU A 776 5.51 24.47 -8.36
CA LEU A 776 6.41 25.19 -9.25
C LEU A 776 7.51 24.23 -9.69
N GLY A 777 7.69 24.10 -10.98
CA GLY A 777 8.72 23.25 -11.59
C GLY A 777 9.62 24.08 -12.51
N TRP A 778 10.93 23.89 -12.37
CA TRP A 778 11.91 24.41 -13.30
C TRP A 778 12.70 23.26 -13.93
N ARG A 779 12.78 23.23 -15.24
CA ARG A 779 13.59 22.25 -15.97
C ARG A 779 14.41 22.99 -17.01
N ASP A 780 15.71 22.90 -16.89
CA ASP A 780 16.64 23.48 -17.85
C ASP A 780 17.87 22.61 -18.00
N ARG A 781 18.64 22.86 -19.04
CA ARG A 781 19.91 22.20 -19.28
C ARG A 781 20.98 23.27 -19.43
N ILE A 782 22.04 23.16 -18.66
CA ILE A 782 23.20 24.07 -18.68
C ILE A 782 24.40 23.28 -19.16
N GLY A 783 24.79 23.46 -20.44
CA GLY A 783 25.85 22.71 -21.07
C GLY A 783 25.54 21.22 -21.17
N ASP A 784 26.46 20.38 -20.75
CA ASP A 784 26.35 18.90 -20.76
C ASP A 784 25.70 18.33 -19.48
N LEU A 785 25.30 19.21 -18.55
CA LEU A 785 24.64 18.86 -17.26
C LEU A 785 23.13 18.92 -17.40
#